data_93610d07af0636d461377d6f0ab78ecc
#
_entry.id   93610d07af0636d461377d6f0ab78ecc
#
_cell.length_a   1.000
_cell.length_b   1.000
_cell.length_c   1.000
_cell.angle_alpha   90.00
_cell.angle_beta   90.00
_cell.angle_gamma   90.00
#
_symmetry.space_group_name_H-M   'P 1'
#
loop_
_entity.id
_entity.type
_entity.pdbx_description
1 polymer ?
#
loop_
_entity_poly.entity_id
_entity_poly.type
_entity_poly.pdbx_seq_one_letter_code
_entity_poly.pdbx_strand_id
1 'polypeptide(L)'
;LQLMTTQGARAILGPQSSVESAFVADLATRAEVPVVSFSATSPSVSHSEARFFVRAALSDAAQAEAIAALATYFGWRRVVPIYQDDDYGAAFVPFLVDALTAVRAEVPYRCALPSGASRDAVAAAMYRLESEQTRAFVVHARPALAELVFAAAVEAGMMAEGYAWVITDGLTGLLGSIHPPQGVIGLAPHVPSTARLRDVRKRWAHKFMRQHRDADLAQAEMGCYALWAYDAAWAVASAAERLVSPGDQPSLQGLVGGRSGPTDFSGLGKSMSGAKFLAAITSTTFEGLGGRFELINGELAVPAFRIVNIMDDARERGIGFWTRKGGLHRQLGRRGIASNSGLLPVIWPADSTVVPIGWVQPTSGRKLQVAVLGRVDPGYWPIMHLDVDPATNRTVAGGFVIEVFEAAVRLLPYALPFEYVLVGSMRYDTLVERVGKGEFDAAVADITITANRSQHVDFTLPYMSSGISMVVPMRDQRSKRAAWVFLKPLRYDLWLISFAFFVFTGFVVWAIEHRSNEEFRGPPSYQIGTLLYFGFSTLVFAHRENLKSNLSRFVVVVWVFVVLILQSSYTASLTSMLTVPQLEPAIGDFASLWPGTDKVGIMNNSFMREAMTKTGFPQYRLRPYQATQSFHEALLNGTIGAIVDETLYLRLFLNSYCDNFTQIAQSNKTGGFGF
;
A
#
# COMPACT_ATOMS: atom_id res chain seq x y z
N LEU A 1 -16.04 -15.73 -43.61
CA LEU A 1 -17.14 -15.17 -44.40
C LEU A 1 -17.79 -16.25 -45.25
N GLN A 2 -17.07 -16.94 -46.12
CA GLN A 2 -17.60 -17.97 -46.98
C GLN A 2 -18.35 -19.07 -46.23
N LEU A 3 -17.86 -19.52 -45.07
CA LEU A 3 -18.55 -20.49 -44.23
C LEU A 3 -19.92 -19.98 -43.76
N MET A 4 -20.02 -18.71 -43.37
CA MET A 4 -21.28 -18.11 -42.91
C MET A 4 -22.23 -17.79 -44.04
N THR A 5 -21.74 -17.21 -45.14
CA THR A 5 -22.60 -16.69 -46.23
C THR A 5 -22.99 -17.72 -47.23
N THR A 6 -22.06 -18.60 -47.64
CA THR A 6 -22.26 -19.56 -48.73
C THR A 6 -22.62 -20.96 -48.25
N GLN A 7 -21.98 -21.39 -47.13
CA GLN A 7 -22.20 -22.73 -46.58
C GLN A 7 -23.21 -22.77 -45.44
N GLY A 8 -23.69 -21.61 -44.97
CA GLY A 8 -24.73 -21.52 -43.97
C GLY A 8 -24.32 -22.07 -42.59
N ALA A 9 -23.06 -21.92 -42.23
CA ALA A 9 -22.54 -22.39 -40.93
C ALA A 9 -23.29 -21.71 -39.78
N ARG A 10 -23.82 -22.51 -38.87
CA ARG A 10 -24.58 -22.03 -37.66
C ARG A 10 -23.72 -21.82 -36.47
N ALA A 11 -22.56 -22.48 -36.35
CA ALA A 11 -21.52 -22.28 -35.39
C ALA A 11 -20.17 -22.53 -36.05
N ILE A 12 -19.11 -21.94 -35.54
CA ILE A 12 -17.73 -22.12 -36.00
C ILE A 12 -16.91 -22.68 -34.83
N LEU A 13 -16.23 -23.81 -35.08
CA LEU A 13 -15.22 -24.34 -34.18
C LEU A 13 -13.87 -23.77 -34.57
N GLY A 14 -13.26 -22.98 -33.75
CA GLY A 14 -12.06 -22.18 -34.00
C GLY A 14 -12.27 -20.73 -33.64
N PRO A 15 -11.35 -19.82 -34.02
CA PRO A 15 -10.05 -20.07 -34.63
C PRO A 15 -9.07 -20.73 -33.69
N GLN A 16 -7.94 -21.19 -34.22
CA GLN A 16 -6.91 -21.84 -33.42
C GLN A 16 -6.03 -20.85 -32.70
N SER A 17 -5.72 -19.71 -33.31
CA SER A 17 -4.79 -18.73 -32.72
C SER A 17 -5.53 -17.57 -32.04
N SER A 18 -4.95 -17.06 -30.98
CA SER A 18 -5.46 -15.88 -30.27
C SER A 18 -5.47 -14.62 -31.14
N VAL A 19 -4.50 -14.46 -32.02
CA VAL A 19 -4.39 -13.32 -32.94
C VAL A 19 -5.56 -13.24 -33.92
N GLU A 20 -6.04 -14.38 -34.40
CA GLU A 20 -7.21 -14.45 -35.30
C GLU A 20 -8.52 -14.27 -34.54
N SER A 21 -8.52 -14.55 -33.25
CA SER A 21 -9.75 -14.61 -32.44
C SER A 21 -10.47 -13.28 -32.37
N ALA A 22 -9.77 -12.16 -32.24
CA ALA A 22 -10.37 -10.83 -32.15
C ALA A 22 -11.18 -10.50 -33.43
N PHE A 23 -10.58 -10.75 -34.58
CA PHE A 23 -11.24 -10.49 -35.85
C PHE A 23 -12.44 -11.44 -36.12
N VAL A 24 -12.28 -12.73 -35.82
CA VAL A 24 -13.34 -13.72 -36.02
C VAL A 24 -14.47 -13.48 -35.01
N ALA A 25 -14.18 -13.07 -33.80
CA ALA A 25 -15.15 -12.74 -32.76
C ALA A 25 -15.99 -11.51 -33.12
N ASP A 26 -15.39 -10.48 -33.73
CA ASP A 26 -16.14 -9.31 -34.24
C ASP A 26 -17.08 -9.72 -35.37
N LEU A 27 -16.61 -10.48 -36.33
CA LEU A 27 -17.47 -11.02 -37.42
C LEU A 27 -18.61 -11.88 -36.88
N ALA A 28 -18.30 -12.78 -35.95
CA ALA A 28 -19.27 -13.64 -35.29
C ALA A 28 -20.35 -12.86 -34.58
N THR A 29 -19.96 -11.80 -33.86
CA THR A 29 -20.90 -10.92 -33.14
C THR A 29 -21.82 -10.15 -34.11
N ARG A 30 -21.28 -9.65 -35.22
CA ARG A 30 -22.08 -8.99 -36.27
C ARG A 30 -23.05 -9.93 -36.98
N ALA A 31 -22.62 -11.14 -37.27
CA ALA A 31 -23.43 -12.17 -37.92
C ALA A 31 -24.36 -12.91 -36.95
N GLU A 32 -24.21 -12.72 -35.65
CA GLU A 32 -24.91 -13.47 -34.60
C GLU A 32 -24.71 -15.00 -34.75
N VAL A 33 -23.48 -15.43 -35.12
CA VAL A 33 -23.06 -16.84 -35.25
C VAL A 33 -22.13 -17.21 -34.15
N PRO A 34 -22.41 -18.20 -33.28
CA PRO A 34 -21.49 -18.61 -32.22
C PRO A 34 -20.18 -19.13 -32.76
N VAL A 35 -19.08 -18.63 -32.18
CA VAL A 35 -17.72 -19.10 -32.42
C VAL A 35 -17.20 -19.72 -31.12
N VAL A 36 -16.75 -20.96 -31.19
CA VAL A 36 -16.24 -21.73 -30.06
C VAL A 36 -14.78 -22.04 -30.30
N SER A 37 -13.88 -21.30 -29.62
CA SER A 37 -12.45 -21.56 -29.71
C SER A 37 -11.99 -22.51 -28.62
N PHE A 38 -11.23 -23.53 -29.01
CA PHE A 38 -10.67 -24.56 -28.13
C PHE A 38 -9.19 -24.36 -27.83
N SER A 39 -8.56 -23.29 -28.33
CA SER A 39 -7.11 -23.07 -28.23
C SER A 39 -6.68 -21.60 -28.15
N ALA A 40 -7.62 -20.64 -28.35
CA ALA A 40 -7.34 -19.23 -28.13
C ALA A 40 -7.42 -18.91 -26.64
N THR A 41 -6.27 -18.90 -25.97
CA THR A 41 -6.17 -18.75 -24.50
C THR A 41 -5.98 -17.31 -24.05
N SER A 42 -5.54 -16.41 -24.96
CA SER A 42 -5.32 -15.00 -24.65
C SER A 42 -6.58 -14.31 -24.11
N PRO A 43 -6.47 -13.56 -23.02
CA PRO A 43 -7.59 -12.79 -22.48
C PRO A 43 -7.95 -11.54 -23.30
N SER A 44 -7.26 -11.27 -24.43
CA SER A 44 -7.53 -10.15 -25.34
C SER A 44 -8.96 -10.11 -25.90
N VAL A 45 -9.63 -11.26 -25.97
CA VAL A 45 -11.04 -11.36 -26.39
C VAL A 45 -11.83 -11.94 -25.22
N SER A 46 -12.72 -11.14 -24.63
CA SER A 46 -13.64 -11.60 -23.60
C SER A 46 -15.06 -11.76 -24.13
N HIS A 47 -15.85 -12.61 -23.48
CA HIS A 47 -17.28 -12.76 -23.81
C HIS A 47 -18.08 -11.48 -23.59
N SER A 48 -17.65 -10.58 -22.70
CA SER A 48 -18.25 -9.28 -22.47
C SER A 48 -18.08 -8.33 -23.66
N GLU A 49 -16.97 -8.43 -24.38
CA GLU A 49 -16.66 -7.60 -25.55
C GLU A 49 -17.19 -8.22 -26.85
N ALA A 50 -17.12 -9.56 -26.93
CA ALA A 50 -17.58 -10.31 -28.09
C ALA A 50 -18.59 -11.39 -27.67
N ARG A 51 -19.87 -11.01 -27.57
CA ARG A 51 -20.94 -11.85 -27.02
C ARG A 51 -21.07 -13.23 -27.68
N PHE A 52 -20.76 -13.35 -28.96
CA PHE A 52 -20.88 -14.62 -29.73
C PHE A 52 -19.58 -15.43 -29.74
N PHE A 53 -18.54 -14.98 -29.01
CA PHE A 53 -17.31 -15.74 -28.82
C PHE A 53 -17.40 -16.52 -27.51
N VAL A 54 -17.11 -17.84 -27.60
CA VAL A 54 -17.05 -18.78 -26.46
C VAL A 54 -15.66 -19.38 -26.41
N ARG A 55 -15.03 -19.32 -25.27
CA ARG A 55 -13.71 -19.91 -25.03
C ARG A 55 -13.87 -21.28 -24.35
N ALA A 56 -13.72 -22.35 -25.15
CA ALA A 56 -13.71 -23.73 -24.66
C ALA A 56 -12.29 -24.20 -24.27
N ALA A 57 -11.39 -23.27 -23.99
CA ALA A 57 -10.04 -23.47 -23.45
C ALA A 57 -9.89 -22.68 -22.15
N LEU A 58 -8.87 -22.97 -21.36
CA LEU A 58 -8.57 -22.17 -20.18
C LEU A 58 -8.01 -20.80 -20.59
N SER A 59 -8.45 -19.76 -19.91
CA SER A 59 -7.91 -18.41 -20.13
C SER A 59 -6.54 -18.27 -19.46
N ASP A 60 -5.58 -17.64 -20.16
CA ASP A 60 -4.26 -17.34 -19.60
C ASP A 60 -4.34 -16.49 -18.33
N ALA A 61 -5.35 -15.62 -18.21
CA ALA A 61 -5.59 -14.84 -17.00
C ALA A 61 -5.69 -15.68 -15.71
N ALA A 62 -6.22 -16.90 -15.82
CA ALA A 62 -6.34 -17.80 -14.67
C ALA A 62 -4.98 -18.32 -14.16
N GLN A 63 -3.96 -18.35 -15.00
CA GLN A 63 -2.60 -18.76 -14.63
C GLN A 63 -1.89 -17.69 -13.79
N ALA A 64 -2.25 -16.42 -13.96
CA ALA A 64 -1.66 -15.31 -13.23
C ALA A 64 -1.83 -15.48 -11.70
N GLU A 65 -3.03 -15.91 -11.26
CA GLU A 65 -3.29 -16.20 -9.85
C GLU A 65 -2.45 -17.39 -9.33
N ALA A 66 -2.24 -18.42 -10.15
CA ALA A 66 -1.40 -19.56 -9.80
C ALA A 66 0.08 -19.18 -9.69
N ILE A 67 0.57 -18.32 -10.58
CA ILE A 67 1.94 -17.78 -10.53
C ILE A 67 2.13 -16.89 -9.30
N ALA A 68 1.17 -16.04 -8.97
CA ALA A 68 1.21 -15.21 -7.75
C ALA A 68 1.22 -16.07 -6.48
N ALA A 69 0.48 -17.20 -6.46
CA ALA A 69 0.55 -18.15 -5.37
C ALA A 69 1.92 -18.84 -5.25
N LEU A 70 2.58 -19.16 -6.37
CA LEU A 70 3.97 -19.66 -6.39
C LEU A 70 4.95 -18.61 -5.86
N ALA A 71 4.82 -17.36 -6.31
CA ALA A 71 5.66 -16.25 -5.83
C ALA A 71 5.53 -16.07 -4.31
N THR A 72 4.31 -16.15 -3.78
CA THR A 72 4.07 -16.11 -2.32
C THR A 72 4.69 -17.31 -1.60
N TYR A 73 4.51 -18.50 -2.13
CA TYR A 73 4.99 -19.74 -1.51
C TYR A 73 6.51 -19.81 -1.42
N PHE A 74 7.22 -19.36 -2.48
CA PHE A 74 8.68 -19.32 -2.53
C PHE A 74 9.28 -18.00 -2.02
N GLY A 75 8.46 -17.00 -1.66
CA GLY A 75 8.91 -15.71 -1.14
C GLY A 75 9.48 -14.77 -2.19
N TRP A 76 9.16 -14.93 -3.48
CA TRP A 76 9.64 -14.05 -4.54
C TRP A 76 8.90 -12.71 -4.49
N ARG A 77 9.65 -11.66 -4.17
CA ARG A 77 9.12 -10.29 -4.11
C ARG A 77 9.26 -9.52 -5.42
N ARG A 78 10.09 -10.01 -6.34
CA ARG A 78 10.31 -9.42 -7.65
C ARG A 78 10.25 -10.51 -8.70
N VAL A 79 9.45 -10.29 -9.73
CA VAL A 79 9.25 -11.26 -10.82
C VAL A 79 9.25 -10.50 -12.14
N VAL A 80 10.00 -10.98 -13.12
CA VAL A 80 10.07 -10.39 -14.46
C VAL A 80 9.36 -11.28 -15.46
N PRO A 81 8.29 -10.83 -16.13
CA PRO A 81 7.72 -11.51 -17.28
C PRO A 81 8.58 -11.32 -18.53
N ILE A 82 8.86 -12.43 -19.20
CA ILE A 82 9.43 -12.49 -20.54
C ILE A 82 8.32 -12.99 -21.46
N TYR A 83 7.87 -12.16 -22.37
CA TYR A 83 6.68 -12.49 -23.15
C TYR A 83 6.82 -12.10 -24.62
N GLN A 84 6.07 -12.79 -25.47
CA GLN A 84 5.97 -12.46 -26.86
C GLN A 84 5.15 -11.19 -27.06
N ASP A 85 5.69 -10.24 -27.81
CA ASP A 85 5.07 -8.94 -28.08
C ASP A 85 4.07 -9.05 -29.23
N ASP A 86 2.93 -9.69 -28.93
CA ASP A 86 1.74 -9.78 -29.78
C ASP A 86 0.49 -9.91 -28.88
N ASP A 87 -0.69 -9.99 -29.51
CA ASP A 87 -1.97 -10.12 -28.79
C ASP A 87 -2.03 -11.33 -27.85
N TYR A 88 -1.24 -12.38 -28.11
CA TYR A 88 -1.15 -13.54 -27.23
C TYR A 88 -0.38 -13.21 -25.96
N GLY A 89 0.83 -12.70 -26.09
CA GLY A 89 1.71 -12.47 -24.94
C GLY A 89 1.36 -11.18 -24.17
N ALA A 90 1.14 -10.07 -24.89
CA ALA A 90 0.91 -8.77 -24.25
C ALA A 90 -0.38 -8.73 -23.41
N ALA A 91 -1.44 -9.43 -23.83
CA ALA A 91 -2.71 -9.43 -23.11
C ALA A 91 -2.67 -10.18 -21.76
N PHE A 92 -1.72 -11.07 -21.54
CA PHE A 92 -1.54 -11.77 -20.28
C PHE A 92 -0.90 -10.90 -19.19
N VAL A 93 0.00 -9.99 -19.60
CA VAL A 93 0.87 -9.23 -18.67
C VAL A 93 0.09 -8.41 -17.65
N PRO A 94 -0.99 -7.68 -17.98
CA PRO A 94 -1.77 -6.92 -17.00
C PRO A 94 -2.32 -7.81 -15.87
N PHE A 95 -2.88 -8.97 -16.20
CA PHE A 95 -3.39 -9.93 -15.22
C PHE A 95 -2.30 -10.49 -14.31
N LEU A 96 -1.10 -10.75 -14.86
CA LEU A 96 0.04 -11.18 -14.07
C LEU A 96 0.51 -10.08 -13.12
N VAL A 97 0.61 -8.84 -13.60
CA VAL A 97 1.00 -7.68 -12.76
C VAL A 97 0.00 -7.47 -11.63
N ASP A 98 -1.29 -7.49 -11.92
CA ASP A 98 -2.34 -7.31 -10.92
C ASP A 98 -2.30 -8.43 -9.86
N ALA A 99 -2.17 -9.69 -10.30
CA ALA A 99 -2.08 -10.83 -9.39
C ALA A 99 -0.82 -10.79 -8.50
N LEU A 100 0.34 -10.41 -9.05
CA LEU A 100 1.58 -10.25 -8.29
C LEU A 100 1.50 -9.07 -7.32
N THR A 101 0.94 -7.95 -7.75
CA THR A 101 0.73 -6.77 -6.88
C THR A 101 -0.18 -7.10 -5.70
N ALA A 102 -1.23 -7.88 -5.92
CA ALA A 102 -2.15 -8.33 -4.86
C ALA A 102 -1.44 -9.12 -3.75
N VAL A 103 -0.35 -9.83 -4.07
CA VAL A 103 0.47 -10.58 -3.11
C VAL A 103 1.75 -9.82 -2.69
N ARG A 104 1.84 -8.53 -2.99
CA ARG A 104 2.99 -7.66 -2.68
C ARG A 104 4.30 -8.09 -3.37
N ALA A 105 4.20 -8.69 -4.56
CA ALA A 105 5.32 -8.92 -5.44
C ALA A 105 5.34 -7.84 -6.53
N GLU A 106 6.51 -7.32 -6.84
CA GLU A 106 6.72 -6.26 -7.83
C GLU A 106 7.12 -6.82 -9.18
N VAL A 107 6.75 -6.13 -10.24
CA VAL A 107 7.22 -6.36 -11.61
C VAL A 107 8.12 -5.18 -12.02
N PRO A 108 9.41 -5.21 -11.66
CA PRO A 108 10.31 -4.08 -11.87
C PRO A 108 10.59 -3.81 -13.36
N TYR A 109 10.52 -4.84 -14.17
CA TYR A 109 10.77 -4.78 -15.61
C TYR A 109 9.88 -5.77 -16.36
N ARG A 110 9.58 -5.47 -17.63
CA ARG A 110 8.80 -6.34 -18.54
C ARG A 110 9.62 -6.54 -19.80
N CYS A 111 9.99 -7.78 -20.09
CA CYS A 111 10.77 -8.13 -21.26
C CYS A 111 9.85 -8.55 -22.41
N ALA A 112 9.49 -7.59 -23.26
CA ALA A 112 8.74 -7.84 -24.49
C ALA A 112 9.69 -8.24 -25.62
N LEU A 113 9.43 -9.36 -26.27
CA LEU A 113 10.21 -9.87 -27.38
C LEU A 113 9.32 -10.01 -28.63
N PRO A 114 9.67 -9.41 -29.77
CA PRO A 114 8.90 -9.59 -31.01
C PRO A 114 8.76 -11.06 -31.42
N SER A 115 7.65 -11.42 -32.00
CA SER A 115 7.38 -12.82 -32.45
C SER A 115 8.43 -13.38 -33.44
N GLY A 116 9.11 -12.51 -34.18
CA GLY A 116 10.20 -12.83 -35.11
C GLY A 116 11.57 -12.37 -34.60
N ALA A 117 11.77 -12.23 -33.27
CA ALA A 117 13.05 -11.79 -32.71
C ALA A 117 14.23 -12.68 -33.20
N SER A 118 15.33 -12.04 -33.59
CA SER A 118 16.56 -12.76 -33.95
C SER A 118 17.22 -13.31 -32.68
N ARG A 119 18.07 -14.34 -32.84
CA ARG A 119 18.86 -14.92 -31.76
C ARG A 119 19.68 -13.85 -31.03
N ASP A 120 20.28 -12.91 -31.74
CA ASP A 120 21.10 -11.84 -31.18
C ASP A 120 20.27 -10.87 -30.35
N ALA A 121 19.05 -10.53 -30.81
CA ALA A 121 18.15 -9.67 -30.06
C ALA A 121 17.68 -10.31 -28.74
N VAL A 122 17.39 -11.62 -28.78
CA VAL A 122 17.00 -12.38 -27.57
C VAL A 122 18.21 -12.51 -26.63
N ALA A 123 19.41 -12.78 -27.15
CA ALA A 123 20.63 -12.86 -26.36
C ALA A 123 20.92 -11.51 -25.66
N ALA A 124 20.83 -10.40 -26.38
CA ALA A 124 21.01 -9.07 -25.80
C ALA A 124 19.99 -8.78 -24.67
N ALA A 125 18.73 -9.21 -24.83
CA ALA A 125 17.71 -9.10 -23.80
C ALA A 125 18.05 -9.95 -22.55
N MET A 126 18.54 -11.18 -22.73
CA MET A 126 18.92 -12.07 -21.63
C MET A 126 20.14 -11.51 -20.87
N TYR A 127 21.17 -11.03 -21.55
CA TYR A 127 22.33 -10.37 -20.90
C TYR A 127 21.92 -9.13 -20.11
N ARG A 128 20.95 -8.36 -20.61
CA ARG A 128 20.39 -7.23 -19.86
C ARG A 128 19.68 -7.70 -18.59
N LEU A 129 18.85 -8.76 -18.68
CA LEU A 129 18.16 -9.33 -17.52
C LEU A 129 19.12 -9.97 -16.52
N GLU A 130 20.23 -10.54 -16.99
CA GLU A 130 21.28 -11.10 -16.13
C GLU A 130 21.93 -10.01 -15.29
N SER A 131 22.15 -8.81 -15.85
CA SER A 131 22.70 -7.67 -15.13
C SER A 131 21.76 -7.08 -14.08
N GLU A 132 20.46 -7.37 -14.15
CA GLU A 132 19.47 -6.94 -13.18
C GLU A 132 19.53 -7.77 -11.89
N GLN A 133 18.96 -7.24 -10.81
CA GLN A 133 18.94 -7.93 -9.52
C GLN A 133 17.93 -9.07 -9.42
N THR A 134 16.91 -9.06 -10.27
CA THR A 134 15.84 -10.07 -10.25
C THR A 134 16.33 -11.39 -10.82
N ARG A 135 15.95 -12.48 -10.14
CA ARG A 135 16.32 -13.87 -10.50
C ARG A 135 15.09 -14.79 -10.65
N ALA A 136 13.88 -14.25 -10.61
CA ALA A 136 12.64 -14.98 -10.84
C ALA A 136 11.98 -14.49 -12.14
N PHE A 137 11.79 -15.41 -13.09
CA PHE A 137 11.30 -15.12 -14.43
C PHE A 137 10.06 -15.94 -14.75
N VAL A 138 9.11 -15.33 -15.48
CA VAL A 138 7.93 -16.00 -16.02
C VAL A 138 7.98 -15.90 -17.54
N VAL A 139 8.03 -17.04 -18.23
CA VAL A 139 8.08 -17.08 -19.70
C VAL A 139 6.69 -17.38 -20.25
N HIS A 140 6.16 -16.46 -21.04
CA HIS A 140 4.88 -16.57 -21.73
C HIS A 140 5.05 -16.23 -23.21
N ALA A 141 5.39 -17.23 -24.01
CA ALA A 141 5.71 -17.11 -25.42
C ALA A 141 5.30 -18.36 -26.18
N ARG A 142 5.33 -18.30 -27.49
CA ARG A 142 5.17 -19.51 -28.33
C ARG A 142 6.47 -20.34 -28.35
N PRO A 143 6.39 -21.64 -28.67
CA PRO A 143 7.52 -22.56 -28.58
C PRO A 143 8.80 -22.07 -29.25
N ALA A 144 8.71 -21.58 -30.49
CA ALA A 144 9.88 -21.14 -31.24
C ALA A 144 10.66 -19.99 -30.56
N LEU A 145 9.94 -19.02 -29.94
CA LEU A 145 10.59 -17.95 -29.21
C LEU A 145 11.09 -18.41 -27.83
N ALA A 146 10.36 -19.31 -27.17
CA ALA A 146 10.76 -19.85 -25.88
C ALA A 146 12.07 -20.65 -25.97
N GLU A 147 12.29 -21.43 -27.05
CA GLU A 147 13.56 -22.11 -27.29
C GLU A 147 14.73 -21.13 -27.42
N LEU A 148 14.54 -20.02 -28.13
CA LEU A 148 15.57 -18.98 -28.24
C LEU A 148 15.85 -18.32 -26.87
N VAL A 149 14.80 -18.08 -26.07
CA VAL A 149 14.93 -17.52 -24.71
C VAL A 149 15.74 -18.47 -23.83
N PHE A 150 15.41 -19.75 -23.79
CA PHE A 150 16.13 -20.70 -22.95
C PHE A 150 17.57 -20.94 -23.43
N ALA A 151 17.80 -21.01 -24.75
CA ALA A 151 19.15 -21.11 -25.28
C ALA A 151 20.01 -19.91 -24.88
N ALA A 152 19.48 -18.70 -25.03
CA ALA A 152 20.16 -17.46 -24.62
C ALA A 152 20.34 -17.37 -23.11
N ALA A 153 19.37 -17.84 -22.32
CA ALA A 153 19.48 -17.88 -20.86
C ALA A 153 20.57 -18.82 -20.37
N VAL A 154 20.75 -19.96 -21.02
CA VAL A 154 21.89 -20.88 -20.75
C VAL A 154 23.21 -20.20 -21.09
N GLU A 155 23.32 -19.57 -22.28
CA GLU A 155 24.53 -18.85 -22.72
C GLU A 155 24.88 -17.68 -21.74
N ALA A 156 23.87 -16.98 -21.22
CA ALA A 156 24.04 -15.89 -20.25
C ALA A 156 24.27 -16.38 -18.80
N GLY A 157 24.34 -17.69 -18.54
CA GLY A 157 24.52 -18.24 -17.19
C GLY A 157 23.30 -18.12 -16.26
N MET A 158 22.13 -17.81 -16.80
CA MET A 158 20.90 -17.63 -16.05
C MET A 158 20.21 -18.94 -15.61
N MET A 159 20.88 -20.09 -15.84
CA MET A 159 20.49 -21.42 -15.36
C MET A 159 21.39 -21.92 -14.22
N ALA A 160 22.09 -21.00 -13.56
CA ALA A 160 22.88 -21.29 -12.37
C ALA A 160 22.00 -21.34 -11.09
N GLU A 161 22.60 -21.70 -9.98
CA GLU A 161 21.94 -21.67 -8.68
C GLU A 161 21.44 -20.25 -8.34
N GLY A 162 20.25 -20.16 -7.71
CA GLY A 162 19.61 -18.91 -7.32
C GLY A 162 18.61 -18.34 -8.34
N TYR A 163 18.55 -18.92 -9.55
CA TYR A 163 17.55 -18.54 -10.55
C TYR A 163 16.28 -19.39 -10.45
N ALA A 164 15.14 -18.75 -10.68
CA ALA A 164 13.84 -19.38 -10.73
C ALA A 164 13.13 -19.08 -12.06
N TRP A 165 12.64 -20.10 -12.72
CA TRP A 165 11.95 -19.99 -14.00
C TRP A 165 10.58 -20.65 -13.93
N VAL A 166 9.56 -19.94 -14.39
CA VAL A 166 8.19 -20.45 -14.50
C VAL A 166 7.74 -20.32 -15.94
N ILE A 167 7.16 -21.37 -16.49
CA ILE A 167 6.53 -21.38 -17.81
C ILE A 167 5.02 -21.56 -17.72
N THR A 168 4.31 -20.91 -18.62
CA THR A 168 2.85 -21.01 -18.71
C THR A 168 2.40 -22.29 -19.40
N ASP A 169 1.12 -22.62 -19.34
CA ASP A 169 0.53 -23.87 -19.86
C ASP A 169 0.70 -24.04 -21.36
N GLY A 170 0.72 -22.94 -22.12
CA GLY A 170 1.01 -22.94 -23.53
C GLY A 170 2.35 -23.57 -23.91
N LEU A 171 3.34 -23.45 -23.02
CA LEU A 171 4.65 -24.07 -23.17
C LEU A 171 4.69 -25.46 -22.52
N THR A 172 4.15 -25.61 -21.32
CA THR A 172 4.13 -26.89 -20.60
C THR A 172 3.35 -27.95 -21.37
N GLY A 173 2.30 -27.58 -22.09
CA GLY A 173 1.53 -28.50 -22.94
C GLY A 173 2.26 -28.94 -24.19
N LEU A 174 3.41 -28.36 -24.52
CA LEU A 174 4.19 -28.60 -25.77
C LEU A 174 5.64 -28.99 -25.48
N LEU A 175 5.94 -29.60 -24.34
CA LEU A 175 7.28 -30.04 -23.93
C LEU A 175 7.92 -31.00 -24.92
N GLY A 176 7.14 -31.74 -25.75
CA GLY A 176 7.67 -32.54 -26.85
C GLY A 176 8.24 -31.73 -28.02
N SER A 177 7.96 -30.41 -28.06
CA SER A 177 8.41 -29.49 -29.11
C SER A 177 9.42 -28.47 -28.64
N ILE A 178 9.60 -28.32 -27.33
CA ILE A 178 10.56 -27.42 -26.66
C ILE A 178 11.37 -28.22 -25.66
N HIS A 179 12.61 -27.80 -25.43
CA HIS A 179 13.51 -28.43 -24.46
C HIS A 179 13.92 -27.42 -23.37
N PRO A 180 13.01 -27.08 -22.47
CA PRO A 180 13.37 -26.20 -21.36
C PRO A 180 14.44 -26.86 -20.50
N PRO A 181 15.43 -26.11 -20.00
CA PRO A 181 16.44 -26.65 -19.09
C PRO A 181 15.81 -27.22 -17.80
N GLN A 182 16.54 -28.15 -17.20
CA GLN A 182 16.17 -28.70 -15.89
C GLN A 182 15.98 -27.59 -14.84
N GLY A 183 15.02 -27.79 -13.95
CA GLY A 183 14.76 -26.87 -12.84
C GLY A 183 13.66 -25.84 -13.12
N VAL A 184 13.14 -25.78 -14.33
CA VAL A 184 12.01 -24.92 -14.68
C VAL A 184 10.72 -25.46 -14.07
N ILE A 185 9.88 -24.59 -13.55
CA ILE A 185 8.53 -24.92 -13.08
C ILE A 185 7.53 -24.64 -14.19
N GLY A 186 6.65 -25.60 -14.49
CA GLY A 186 5.58 -25.45 -15.47
C GLY A 186 4.20 -25.48 -14.82
N LEU A 187 3.27 -24.71 -15.40
CA LEU A 187 1.84 -24.83 -15.11
C LEU A 187 1.20 -25.66 -16.22
N ALA A 188 0.39 -26.65 -15.88
CA ALA A 188 -0.38 -27.46 -16.82
C ALA A 188 -1.82 -27.58 -16.38
N PRO A 189 -2.80 -27.55 -17.29
CA PRO A 189 -4.19 -27.84 -16.96
C PRO A 189 -4.31 -29.22 -16.32
N HIS A 190 -5.08 -29.34 -15.27
CA HIS A 190 -5.35 -30.65 -14.65
C HIS A 190 -6.36 -31.42 -15.49
N VAL A 191 -5.93 -32.49 -16.12
CA VAL A 191 -6.77 -33.41 -16.87
C VAL A 191 -6.98 -34.70 -16.05
N PRO A 192 -8.22 -35.01 -15.61
CA PRO A 192 -8.51 -36.22 -14.85
C PRO A 192 -8.24 -37.51 -15.66
N SER A 193 -7.55 -38.46 -15.07
CA SER A 193 -7.29 -39.75 -15.71
C SER A 193 -8.54 -40.67 -15.64
N THR A 194 -9.42 -40.55 -16.65
CA THR A 194 -10.62 -41.40 -16.75
C THR A 194 -10.40 -42.63 -17.62
N ALA A 195 -11.21 -43.67 -17.46
CA ALA A 195 -11.19 -44.85 -18.31
C ALA A 195 -11.49 -44.47 -19.79
N ARG A 196 -12.45 -43.55 -20.00
CA ARG A 196 -12.83 -43.04 -21.31
C ARG A 196 -11.66 -42.34 -22.00
N LEU A 197 -10.92 -41.48 -21.28
CA LEU A 197 -9.74 -40.79 -21.81
C LEU A 197 -8.66 -41.80 -22.25
N ARG A 198 -8.38 -42.80 -21.41
CA ARG A 198 -7.38 -43.85 -21.74
C ARG A 198 -7.75 -44.62 -23.01
N ASP A 199 -9.03 -44.95 -23.19
CA ASP A 199 -9.52 -45.64 -24.38
C ASP A 199 -9.42 -44.76 -25.63
N VAL A 200 -9.85 -43.49 -25.54
CA VAL A 200 -9.74 -42.54 -26.67
C VAL A 200 -8.27 -42.32 -27.05
N ARG A 201 -7.36 -42.14 -26.10
CA ARG A 201 -5.92 -41.99 -26.37
C ARG A 201 -5.34 -43.21 -27.11
N LYS A 202 -5.72 -44.42 -26.69
CA LYS A 202 -5.28 -45.67 -27.39
C LYS A 202 -5.79 -45.69 -28.81
N ARG A 203 -7.08 -45.41 -29.05
CA ARG A 203 -7.66 -45.40 -30.40
C ARG A 203 -7.03 -44.31 -31.28
N TRP A 204 -6.79 -43.12 -30.70
CA TRP A 204 -6.13 -42.03 -31.37
C TRP A 204 -4.70 -42.40 -31.79
N ALA A 205 -3.88 -42.85 -30.87
CA ALA A 205 -2.50 -43.23 -31.14
C ALA A 205 -2.44 -44.31 -32.25
N HIS A 206 -3.29 -45.32 -32.17
CA HIS A 206 -3.36 -46.36 -33.21
C HIS A 206 -3.76 -45.80 -34.57
N LYS A 207 -4.73 -44.88 -34.63
CA LYS A 207 -5.15 -44.25 -35.88
C LYS A 207 -4.08 -43.32 -36.42
N PHE A 208 -3.44 -42.53 -35.57
CA PHE A 208 -2.39 -41.58 -35.92
C PHE A 208 -1.18 -42.31 -36.55
N MET A 209 -0.69 -43.35 -35.87
CA MET A 209 0.43 -44.15 -36.36
C MET A 209 0.14 -44.88 -37.68
N ARG A 210 -1.12 -45.23 -37.93
CA ARG A 210 -1.53 -45.79 -39.24
C ARG A 210 -1.47 -44.77 -40.38
N GLN A 211 -1.77 -43.49 -40.07
CA GLN A 211 -1.77 -42.41 -41.06
C GLN A 211 -0.37 -41.77 -41.25
N HIS A 212 0.44 -41.79 -40.19
CA HIS A 212 1.77 -41.17 -40.14
C HIS A 212 2.80 -42.23 -39.76
N ARG A 213 3.23 -43.03 -40.74
CA ARG A 213 4.11 -44.20 -40.54
C ARG A 213 5.50 -43.86 -40.03
N ASP A 214 5.96 -42.62 -40.31
CA ASP A 214 7.28 -42.13 -39.94
C ASP A 214 7.29 -41.31 -38.65
N ALA A 215 6.13 -41.23 -37.94
CA ALA A 215 5.99 -40.48 -36.71
C ALA A 215 6.29 -41.34 -35.47
N ASP A 216 6.84 -40.72 -34.45
CA ASP A 216 7.08 -41.34 -33.17
C ASP A 216 5.81 -41.40 -32.28
N LEU A 217 5.80 -42.33 -31.33
CA LEU A 217 4.69 -42.49 -30.38
C LEU A 217 4.44 -41.21 -29.54
N ALA A 218 5.48 -40.41 -29.26
CA ALA A 218 5.39 -39.13 -28.59
C ALA A 218 4.59 -38.10 -29.39
N GLN A 219 4.72 -38.11 -30.72
CA GLN A 219 3.96 -37.25 -31.62
C GLN A 219 2.48 -37.63 -31.70
N ALA A 220 2.14 -38.87 -31.33
CA ALA A 220 0.76 -39.37 -31.27
C ALA A 220 0.04 -38.98 -29.94
N GLU A 221 0.72 -38.30 -29.03
CA GLU A 221 0.12 -37.91 -27.74
C GLU A 221 -0.94 -36.79 -27.93
N MET A 222 -2.13 -37.01 -27.36
CA MET A 222 -3.18 -36.00 -27.35
C MET A 222 -2.90 -34.98 -26.26
N GLY A 223 -2.44 -33.79 -26.63
CA GLY A 223 -2.31 -32.66 -25.72
C GLY A 223 -3.67 -32.06 -25.26
N CYS A 224 -3.65 -31.16 -24.31
CA CYS A 224 -4.86 -30.53 -23.74
C CYS A 224 -5.76 -29.87 -24.80
N TYR A 225 -5.17 -29.21 -25.81
CA TYR A 225 -5.92 -28.55 -26.88
C TYR A 225 -6.72 -29.56 -27.72
N ALA A 226 -6.21 -30.74 -27.96
CA ALA A 226 -6.95 -31.79 -28.67
C ALA A 226 -8.14 -32.31 -27.83
N LEU A 227 -8.00 -32.39 -26.52
CA LEU A 227 -9.08 -32.76 -25.62
C LEU A 227 -10.16 -31.67 -25.57
N TRP A 228 -9.79 -30.39 -25.50
CA TRP A 228 -10.71 -29.28 -25.57
C TRP A 228 -11.40 -29.16 -26.93
N ALA A 229 -10.71 -29.44 -28.02
CA ALA A 229 -11.34 -29.50 -29.35
C ALA A 229 -12.43 -30.56 -29.42
N TYR A 230 -12.17 -31.75 -28.85
CA TYR A 230 -13.17 -32.80 -28.73
C TYR A 230 -14.36 -32.37 -27.88
N ASP A 231 -14.10 -31.80 -26.71
CA ASP A 231 -15.16 -31.37 -25.80
C ASP A 231 -15.95 -30.19 -26.37
N ALA A 232 -15.31 -29.25 -27.07
CA ALA A 232 -15.98 -28.15 -27.78
C ALA A 232 -16.90 -28.68 -28.90
N ALA A 233 -16.43 -29.64 -29.69
CA ALA A 233 -17.26 -30.28 -30.72
C ALA A 233 -18.46 -31.01 -30.10
N TRP A 234 -18.26 -31.70 -28.99
CA TRP A 234 -19.34 -32.35 -28.24
C TRP A 234 -20.36 -31.36 -27.70
N ALA A 235 -19.90 -30.22 -27.14
CA ALA A 235 -20.77 -29.16 -26.65
C ALA A 235 -21.64 -28.56 -27.76
N VAL A 236 -21.04 -28.27 -28.92
CA VAL A 236 -21.77 -27.74 -30.09
C VAL A 236 -22.76 -28.77 -30.61
N ALA A 237 -22.39 -30.05 -30.73
CA ALA A 237 -23.29 -31.11 -31.16
C ALA A 237 -24.47 -31.29 -30.19
N SER A 238 -24.23 -31.36 -28.90
CA SER A 238 -25.27 -31.48 -27.86
C SER A 238 -26.19 -30.27 -27.82
N ALA A 239 -25.68 -29.07 -28.06
CA ALA A 239 -26.51 -27.88 -28.19
C ALA A 239 -27.36 -27.88 -29.45
N ALA A 240 -26.82 -28.34 -30.57
CA ALA A 240 -27.58 -28.49 -31.84
C ALA A 240 -28.71 -29.50 -31.66
N GLU A 241 -28.46 -30.64 -31.05
CA GLU A 241 -29.46 -31.69 -30.80
C GLU A 241 -30.63 -31.21 -29.95
N ARG A 242 -30.36 -30.37 -28.94
CA ARG A 242 -31.41 -29.74 -28.11
C ARG A 242 -32.29 -28.73 -28.86
N LEU A 243 -31.81 -28.15 -29.94
CA LEU A 243 -32.53 -27.16 -30.74
C LEU A 243 -33.34 -27.76 -31.90
N VAL A 244 -33.03 -29.00 -32.28
CA VAL A 244 -33.76 -29.71 -33.31
C VAL A 244 -34.96 -30.42 -32.67
N SER A 245 -36.15 -29.76 -32.71
CA SER A 245 -37.43 -30.43 -32.39
C SER A 245 -37.80 -31.41 -33.49
N PRO A 246 -38.33 -32.60 -33.16
CA PRO A 246 -38.85 -33.53 -34.16
C PRO A 246 -40.01 -32.86 -34.89
N GLY A 247 -39.82 -32.49 -36.17
CA GLY A 247 -40.82 -31.86 -37.02
C GLY A 247 -40.52 -30.45 -37.53
N ASP A 248 -39.54 -29.75 -36.91
CA ASP A 248 -39.08 -28.47 -37.41
C ASP A 248 -37.94 -28.70 -38.42
N GLN A 249 -38.25 -28.48 -39.69
CA GLN A 249 -37.17 -28.23 -40.68
C GLN A 249 -36.46 -26.95 -40.21
N PRO A 250 -35.17 -26.97 -39.87
CA PRO A 250 -34.45 -25.80 -39.52
C PRO A 250 -34.43 -24.87 -40.74
N SER A 251 -35.33 -23.91 -40.80
CA SER A 251 -35.29 -22.87 -41.82
C SER A 251 -34.02 -22.02 -41.56
N LEU A 252 -32.92 -22.45 -42.12
CA LEU A 252 -31.75 -21.62 -42.34
C LEU A 252 -32.18 -20.56 -43.38
N GLN A 253 -32.77 -19.49 -42.93
CA GLN A 253 -32.66 -18.26 -43.70
C GLN A 253 -31.18 -17.92 -43.68
N GLY A 254 -30.52 -18.23 -44.80
CA GLY A 254 -29.16 -17.83 -45.04
C GLY A 254 -29.03 -16.35 -44.78
N LEU A 255 -27.87 -15.94 -44.33
CA LEU A 255 -27.51 -14.54 -44.21
C LEU A 255 -27.90 -13.88 -45.54
N VAL A 256 -28.98 -13.09 -45.56
CA VAL A 256 -29.41 -12.31 -46.72
C VAL A 256 -28.42 -11.15 -46.80
N GLY A 257 -27.27 -11.40 -47.43
CA GLY A 257 -26.26 -10.38 -47.70
C GLY A 257 -26.61 -9.62 -48.97
N GLY A 258 -26.76 -8.31 -48.89
CA GLY A 258 -26.52 -7.46 -50.04
C GLY A 258 -25.10 -7.70 -50.57
N ARG A 259 -24.88 -7.53 -51.87
CA ARG A 259 -23.59 -7.63 -52.55
C ARG A 259 -22.66 -6.53 -52.00
N SER A 260 -21.90 -6.85 -50.95
CA SER A 260 -20.79 -6.03 -50.45
C SER A 260 -19.50 -6.59 -51.00
N GLY A 261 -18.52 -5.74 -51.24
CA GLY A 261 -17.17 -6.18 -51.64
C GLY A 261 -16.52 -7.06 -50.61
N PRO A 262 -15.39 -7.72 -50.87
CA PRO A 262 -14.72 -8.66 -49.95
C PRO A 262 -14.24 -8.04 -48.63
N THR A 263 -14.27 -6.71 -48.50
CA THR A 263 -13.85 -5.94 -47.33
C THR A 263 -14.98 -5.15 -46.66
N ASP A 264 -16.19 -5.12 -47.26
CA ASP A 264 -17.35 -4.43 -46.70
C ASP A 264 -18.26 -5.41 -45.95
N PHE A 265 -18.30 -5.31 -44.63
CA PHE A 265 -19.11 -6.14 -43.73
C PHE A 265 -20.45 -5.52 -43.37
N SER A 266 -20.80 -4.33 -43.90
CA SER A 266 -22.08 -3.62 -43.62
C SER A 266 -23.30 -4.38 -44.07
N GLY A 267 -23.17 -5.21 -45.12
CA GLY A 267 -24.22 -6.07 -45.65
C GLY A 267 -24.26 -7.49 -45.07
N LEU A 268 -23.51 -7.77 -44.01
CA LEU A 268 -23.49 -9.09 -43.37
C LEU A 268 -24.86 -9.34 -42.68
N GLY A 269 -25.58 -10.37 -43.13
CA GLY A 269 -26.85 -10.74 -42.50
C GLY A 269 -26.69 -11.33 -41.12
N LYS A 270 -27.79 -11.43 -40.37
CA LYS A 270 -27.78 -11.99 -39.01
C LYS A 270 -28.43 -13.37 -38.96
N SER A 271 -27.91 -14.24 -38.09
CA SER A 271 -28.48 -15.56 -37.83
C SER A 271 -29.68 -15.46 -36.90
N MET A 272 -30.86 -15.87 -37.39
CA MET A 272 -32.12 -15.86 -36.60
C MET A 272 -32.08 -16.82 -35.38
N SER A 273 -31.29 -17.87 -35.44
CA SER A 273 -31.18 -18.89 -34.40
C SER A 273 -29.90 -18.74 -33.55
N GLY A 274 -29.00 -17.82 -33.91
CA GLY A 274 -27.67 -17.74 -33.32
C GLY A 274 -27.67 -17.48 -31.80
N ALA A 275 -28.52 -16.56 -31.32
CA ALA A 275 -28.63 -16.28 -29.89
C ALA A 275 -29.15 -17.48 -29.07
N LYS A 276 -30.15 -18.23 -29.65
CA LYS A 276 -30.65 -19.47 -29.01
C LYS A 276 -29.56 -20.55 -28.99
N PHE A 277 -28.79 -20.65 -30.08
CA PHE A 277 -27.71 -21.62 -30.16
C PHE A 277 -26.58 -21.29 -29.20
N LEU A 278 -26.20 -20.02 -29.08
CA LEU A 278 -25.23 -19.57 -28.08
C LEU A 278 -25.70 -19.93 -26.65
N ALA A 279 -26.95 -19.63 -26.31
CA ALA A 279 -27.51 -19.97 -25.00
C ALA A 279 -27.50 -21.49 -24.74
N ALA A 280 -27.80 -22.30 -25.77
CA ALA A 280 -27.71 -23.76 -25.66
C ALA A 280 -26.28 -24.25 -25.45
N ILE A 281 -25.28 -23.65 -26.14
CA ILE A 281 -23.85 -23.98 -25.94
C ILE A 281 -23.40 -23.60 -24.53
N THR A 282 -23.68 -22.36 -24.11
CA THR A 282 -23.22 -21.85 -22.79
C THR A 282 -23.87 -22.53 -21.59
N SER A 283 -25.07 -23.08 -21.77
CA SER A 283 -25.75 -23.88 -20.73
C SER A 283 -25.38 -25.37 -20.71
N THR A 284 -24.51 -25.80 -21.64
CA THR A 284 -24.14 -27.22 -21.74
C THR A 284 -23.11 -27.58 -20.67
N THR A 285 -23.41 -28.60 -19.88
CA THR A 285 -22.49 -29.16 -18.88
C THR A 285 -22.42 -30.68 -19.03
N PHE A 286 -21.20 -31.24 -19.02
CA PHE A 286 -20.95 -32.69 -19.12
C PHE A 286 -19.55 -33.06 -18.63
N GLU A 287 -19.31 -34.35 -18.39
CA GLU A 287 -17.97 -34.88 -18.15
C GLU A 287 -17.30 -35.18 -19.49
N GLY A 288 -16.38 -34.27 -19.88
CA GLY A 288 -15.60 -34.34 -21.12
C GLY A 288 -14.34 -35.18 -21.01
N LEU A 289 -13.50 -35.14 -22.06
CA LEU A 289 -12.17 -35.75 -22.04
C LEU A 289 -11.16 -34.87 -21.29
N GLY A 290 -11.30 -33.55 -21.39
CA GLY A 290 -10.50 -32.56 -20.65
C GLY A 290 -10.86 -32.42 -19.17
N GLY A 291 -11.97 -33.05 -18.75
CA GLY A 291 -12.56 -32.91 -17.43
C GLY A 291 -14.00 -32.44 -17.49
N ARG A 292 -14.52 -31.82 -16.42
CA ARG A 292 -15.87 -31.26 -16.41
C ARG A 292 -15.93 -30.04 -17.33
N PHE A 293 -16.74 -30.16 -18.38
CA PHE A 293 -17.04 -29.05 -19.27
C PHE A 293 -18.16 -28.18 -18.65
N GLU A 294 -17.85 -27.00 -18.28
CA GLU A 294 -18.77 -26.01 -17.72
C GLU A 294 -18.27 -24.62 -18.11
N LEU A 295 -19.14 -23.83 -18.72
CA LEU A 295 -18.81 -22.48 -19.13
C LEU A 295 -19.32 -21.47 -18.12
N ILE A 296 -18.44 -20.62 -17.63
CA ILE A 296 -18.76 -19.48 -16.75
C ILE A 296 -18.45 -18.19 -17.53
N ASN A 297 -19.46 -17.37 -17.73
CA ASN A 297 -19.32 -16.15 -18.55
C ASN A 297 -18.72 -16.41 -19.94
N GLY A 298 -19.10 -17.52 -20.58
CA GLY A 298 -18.61 -17.88 -21.90
C GLY A 298 -17.17 -18.45 -21.94
N GLU A 299 -16.55 -18.69 -20.82
CA GLU A 299 -15.20 -19.26 -20.71
C GLU A 299 -15.22 -20.58 -19.93
N LEU A 300 -14.34 -21.52 -20.33
CA LEU A 300 -14.21 -22.80 -19.64
C LEU A 300 -13.75 -22.58 -18.19
N ALA A 301 -14.51 -23.15 -17.26
CA ALA A 301 -14.17 -23.08 -15.85
C ALA A 301 -12.84 -23.78 -15.55
N VAL A 302 -11.99 -23.13 -14.74
CA VAL A 302 -10.68 -23.66 -14.34
C VAL A 302 -10.84 -24.53 -13.09
N PRO A 303 -10.73 -25.87 -13.17
CA PRO A 303 -10.86 -26.73 -11.99
C PRO A 303 -9.58 -26.69 -11.14
N ALA A 304 -8.42 -26.83 -11.76
CA ALA A 304 -7.11 -26.80 -11.15
C ALA A 304 -5.99 -26.68 -12.19
N PHE A 305 -4.85 -26.12 -11.80
CA PHE A 305 -3.59 -26.29 -12.51
C PHE A 305 -2.73 -27.35 -11.79
N ARG A 306 -2.12 -28.24 -12.56
CA ARG A 306 -1.05 -29.10 -12.11
C ARG A 306 0.27 -28.34 -12.20
N ILE A 307 1.05 -28.37 -11.15
CA ILE A 307 2.37 -27.74 -11.09
C ILE A 307 3.38 -28.86 -11.34
N VAL A 308 4.25 -28.63 -12.31
CA VAL A 308 5.28 -29.58 -12.71
C VAL A 308 6.66 -28.97 -12.59
N ASN A 309 7.64 -29.79 -12.28
CA ASN A 309 9.06 -29.46 -12.32
C ASN A 309 9.67 -30.18 -13.52
N ILE A 310 10.30 -29.43 -14.40
CA ILE A 310 10.96 -29.98 -15.58
C ILE A 310 12.28 -30.61 -15.17
N MET A 311 12.44 -31.86 -15.54
CA MET A 311 13.64 -32.66 -15.31
C MET A 311 14.47 -32.79 -16.61
N ASP A 312 15.61 -33.43 -16.52
CA ASP A 312 16.40 -33.80 -17.70
C ASP A 312 15.54 -34.52 -18.74
N ASP A 313 15.87 -34.35 -20.02
CA ASP A 313 15.14 -34.89 -21.18
C ASP A 313 13.70 -34.37 -21.31
N ALA A 314 13.43 -33.14 -20.81
CA ALA A 314 12.10 -32.50 -20.82
C ALA A 314 11.00 -33.35 -20.15
N ARG A 315 11.37 -34.32 -19.29
CA ARG A 315 10.40 -35.07 -18.48
C ARG A 315 9.80 -34.19 -17.41
N GLU A 316 8.48 -34.24 -17.24
CA GLU A 316 7.77 -33.52 -16.23
C GLU A 316 7.57 -34.39 -14.96
N ARG A 317 7.89 -33.81 -13.80
CA ARG A 317 7.56 -34.35 -12.50
C ARG A 317 6.48 -33.50 -11.84
N GLY A 318 5.29 -34.06 -11.60
CA GLY A 318 4.24 -33.36 -10.86
C GLY A 318 4.67 -33.09 -9.42
N ILE A 319 4.64 -31.83 -9.00
CA ILE A 319 5.02 -31.41 -7.65
C ILE A 319 3.84 -30.92 -6.82
N GLY A 320 2.68 -30.69 -7.44
CA GLY A 320 1.47 -30.28 -6.74
C GLY A 320 0.39 -29.76 -7.67
N PHE A 321 -0.60 -29.12 -7.07
CA PHE A 321 -1.74 -28.55 -7.74
C PHE A 321 -2.06 -27.18 -7.15
N TRP A 322 -2.63 -26.32 -7.98
CA TRP A 322 -3.22 -25.06 -7.55
C TRP A 322 -4.71 -25.03 -7.88
N THR A 323 -5.52 -24.53 -6.96
CA THR A 323 -6.95 -24.28 -7.17
C THR A 323 -7.30 -22.87 -6.68
N ARG A 324 -8.24 -22.21 -7.33
CA ARG A 324 -8.64 -20.84 -6.95
C ARG A 324 -9.16 -20.74 -5.52
N LYS A 325 -9.87 -21.75 -5.00
CA LYS A 325 -10.44 -21.75 -3.65
C LYS A 325 -9.47 -22.20 -2.56
N GLY A 326 -8.55 -23.08 -2.90
CA GLY A 326 -7.71 -23.74 -1.90
C GLY A 326 -6.23 -23.41 -1.96
N GLY A 327 -5.77 -22.66 -2.98
CA GLY A 327 -4.34 -22.36 -3.16
C GLY A 327 -3.51 -23.57 -3.61
N LEU A 328 -2.30 -23.71 -3.06
CA LEU A 328 -1.33 -24.75 -3.41
C LEU A 328 -1.49 -26.01 -2.56
N HIS A 329 -1.52 -27.19 -3.20
CA HIS A 329 -1.74 -28.49 -2.58
C HIS A 329 -0.86 -29.57 -3.20
N ARG A 330 -0.46 -30.56 -2.39
CA ARG A 330 0.29 -31.71 -2.90
C ARG A 330 -0.59 -32.71 -3.67
N GLN A 331 -1.85 -32.85 -3.28
CA GLN A 331 -2.79 -33.80 -3.87
C GLN A 331 -4.19 -33.19 -3.94
N LEU A 332 -4.91 -33.46 -5.03
CA LEU A 332 -6.33 -33.17 -5.15
C LEU A 332 -7.14 -34.35 -4.56
N GLY A 333 -7.91 -34.08 -3.52
CA GLY A 333 -8.84 -35.07 -2.94
C GLY A 333 -10.01 -35.36 -3.87
N ARG A 334 -10.68 -36.51 -3.71
CA ARG A 334 -11.82 -36.96 -4.55
C ARG A 334 -12.99 -35.97 -4.63
N ARG A 335 -13.08 -34.97 -3.75
CA ARG A 335 -14.11 -33.90 -3.73
C ARG A 335 -13.53 -32.49 -3.86
N GLY A 336 -12.27 -32.34 -4.35
CA GLY A 336 -11.62 -31.04 -4.44
C GLY A 336 -11.27 -30.43 -3.07
N ILE A 337 -11.37 -31.22 -1.98
CA ILE A 337 -10.95 -30.81 -0.63
C ILE A 337 -9.48 -31.19 -0.47
N ALA A 338 -8.65 -30.19 -0.26
CA ALA A 338 -7.21 -30.31 -0.10
C ALA A 338 -6.83 -31.10 1.15
N SER A 339 -5.97 -32.11 0.96
CA SER A 339 -5.33 -32.82 2.07
C SER A 339 -3.84 -32.58 2.05
N ASN A 340 -3.21 -31.74 2.62
CA ASN A 340 -1.81 -31.30 2.69
C ASN A 340 -1.51 -30.04 1.88
N SER A 341 -1.33 -28.94 2.58
CA SER A 341 -0.85 -27.66 2.03
C SER A 341 0.61 -27.80 1.55
N GLY A 342 0.94 -27.05 0.50
CA GLY A 342 2.29 -26.93 -0.04
C GLY A 342 2.58 -27.81 -1.25
N LEU A 343 3.84 -27.79 -1.68
CA LEU A 343 4.34 -28.52 -2.84
C LEU A 343 5.33 -29.62 -2.42
N LEU A 344 5.55 -30.59 -3.29
CA LEU A 344 6.68 -31.51 -3.16
C LEU A 344 7.99 -30.73 -3.39
N PRO A 345 9.15 -31.26 -2.91
CA PRO A 345 10.44 -30.61 -3.15
C PRO A 345 10.69 -30.36 -4.62
N VAL A 346 11.21 -29.19 -4.96
CA VAL A 346 11.55 -28.75 -6.31
C VAL A 346 13.04 -28.95 -6.53
N ILE A 347 13.43 -29.45 -7.70
CA ILE A 347 14.80 -29.39 -8.18
C ILE A 347 14.91 -28.13 -9.03
N TRP A 348 15.77 -27.23 -8.62
CA TRP A 348 16.01 -25.94 -9.28
C TRP A 348 17.13 -26.05 -10.31
N PRO A 349 17.39 -24.99 -11.11
CA PRO A 349 18.55 -24.96 -12.01
C PRO A 349 19.87 -25.32 -11.28
N ALA A 350 20.82 -25.93 -12.00
CA ALA A 350 22.07 -26.47 -11.48
C ALA A 350 21.89 -27.56 -10.40
N ASP A 351 20.83 -28.39 -10.51
CA ASP A 351 20.52 -29.48 -9.56
C ASP A 351 20.34 -29.03 -8.09
N SER A 352 20.12 -27.75 -7.88
CA SER A 352 19.98 -27.22 -6.53
C SER A 352 18.64 -27.63 -5.91
N THR A 353 18.66 -27.95 -4.62
CA THR A 353 17.46 -28.15 -3.80
C THR A 353 17.14 -26.91 -2.93
N VAL A 354 17.99 -25.91 -2.98
CA VAL A 354 17.84 -24.65 -2.27
C VAL A 354 16.84 -23.77 -3.02
N VAL A 355 15.82 -23.32 -2.33
CA VAL A 355 14.80 -22.43 -2.94
C VAL A 355 15.45 -21.10 -3.33
N PRO A 356 15.40 -20.71 -4.61
CA PRO A 356 15.90 -19.41 -5.03
C PRO A 356 15.17 -18.26 -4.33
N ILE A 357 15.91 -17.32 -3.78
CA ILE A 357 15.36 -16.11 -3.15
C ILE A 357 14.66 -15.22 -4.18
N GLY A 358 14.97 -15.39 -5.47
CA GLY A 358 14.37 -14.64 -6.57
C GLY A 358 15.04 -13.30 -6.87
N TRP A 359 16.14 -12.98 -6.16
CA TRP A 359 16.94 -11.78 -6.40
C TRP A 359 18.36 -11.96 -5.88
N VAL A 360 19.28 -11.19 -6.44
CA VAL A 360 20.68 -11.17 -6.02
C VAL A 360 20.92 -10.00 -5.07
N GLN A 361 21.69 -10.25 -4.04
CA GLN A 361 22.18 -9.16 -3.20
C GLN A 361 23.03 -8.21 -4.06
N PRO A 362 22.83 -6.89 -3.92
CA PRO A 362 23.52 -5.91 -4.78
C PRO A 362 25.05 -5.85 -4.54
N THR A 363 25.59 -6.71 -3.70
CA THR A 363 26.94 -6.57 -3.17
C THR A 363 27.97 -7.45 -3.85
N SER A 364 27.66 -8.36 -4.77
CA SER A 364 28.66 -9.20 -5.48
C SER A 364 30.00 -9.41 -4.71
N GLY A 365 29.97 -9.57 -3.39
CA GLY A 365 31.13 -9.60 -2.50
C GLY A 365 31.69 -8.22 -2.08
N ARG A 366 31.19 -7.09 -2.61
CA ARG A 366 31.52 -5.72 -2.18
C ARG A 366 30.64 -5.32 -0.99
N LYS A 367 31.24 -4.70 0.03
CA LYS A 367 30.48 -4.08 1.11
C LYS A 367 29.72 -2.85 0.59
N LEU A 368 28.47 -2.68 1.02
CA LEU A 368 27.73 -1.45 0.75
C LEU A 368 28.42 -0.27 1.42
N GLN A 369 28.61 0.81 0.66
CA GLN A 369 29.11 2.07 1.16
C GLN A 369 27.95 2.89 1.71
N VAL A 370 27.80 2.91 3.04
CA VAL A 370 26.70 3.58 3.72
C VAL A 370 27.18 4.93 4.25
N ALA A 371 26.71 6.01 3.65
CA ALA A 371 27.10 7.36 4.08
C ALA A 371 26.43 7.74 5.40
N VAL A 372 27.22 8.27 6.35
CA VAL A 372 26.76 8.76 7.65
C VAL A 372 27.24 10.20 7.82
N LEU A 373 26.31 11.11 8.21
CA LEU A 373 26.63 12.51 8.47
C LEU A 373 27.34 12.68 9.83
N GLY A 374 28.45 13.40 9.82
CA GLY A 374 29.11 13.82 11.05
C GLY A 374 28.36 14.99 11.71
N ARG A 375 27.71 14.75 12.84
CA ARG A 375 27.21 15.83 13.71
C ARG A 375 28.11 16.04 14.90
N VAL A 376 28.39 17.30 15.18
CA VAL A 376 29.33 17.70 16.26
C VAL A 376 28.57 18.25 17.48
N ASP A 377 27.28 18.58 17.37
CA ASP A 377 26.53 19.19 18.46
C ASP A 377 26.12 18.14 19.52
N PRO A 378 26.60 18.25 20.77
CA PRO A 378 26.24 17.33 21.85
C PRO A 378 24.73 17.25 22.13
N GLY A 379 23.95 18.29 21.82
CA GLY A 379 22.51 18.31 22.03
C GLY A 379 21.74 17.29 21.19
N TYR A 380 22.36 16.79 20.12
CA TYR A 380 21.75 15.79 19.20
C TYR A 380 22.43 14.42 19.25
N TRP A 381 23.37 14.21 20.16
CA TRP A 381 24.07 12.93 20.36
C TRP A 381 23.13 11.72 20.53
N PRO A 382 21.99 11.83 21.22
CA PRO A 382 21.06 10.70 21.32
C PRO A 382 20.51 10.25 19.97
N ILE A 383 20.41 11.14 18.97
CA ILE A 383 19.94 10.79 17.64
C ILE A 383 21.05 10.13 16.83
N MET A 384 22.20 10.80 16.73
CA MET A 384 23.35 10.33 15.97
C MET A 384 24.63 11.05 16.46
N HIS A 385 25.69 10.30 16.67
CA HIS A 385 27.00 10.81 17.06
C HIS A 385 28.13 10.01 16.40
N LEU A 386 29.27 10.62 16.35
CA LEU A 386 30.51 9.98 15.92
C LEU A 386 31.48 9.94 17.10
N ASP A 387 31.86 8.75 17.49
CA ASP A 387 32.91 8.53 18.53
C ASP A 387 34.18 7.99 17.89
N VAL A 388 35.30 8.28 18.49
CA VAL A 388 36.58 7.65 18.13
C VAL A 388 36.82 6.52 19.11
N ASP A 389 36.83 5.28 18.63
CA ASP A 389 37.22 4.14 19.46
C ASP A 389 38.69 4.29 19.89
N PRO A 390 38.94 4.43 21.19
CA PRO A 390 40.28 4.67 21.67
C PRO A 390 41.24 3.46 21.47
N ALA A 391 40.69 2.26 21.27
CA ALA A 391 41.47 1.04 21.07
C ALA A 391 41.92 0.88 19.60
N THR A 392 41.09 1.26 18.64
CA THR A 392 41.35 1.06 17.22
C THR A 392 41.63 2.35 16.45
N ASN A 393 41.51 3.51 17.09
CA ASN A 393 41.58 4.84 16.50
C ASN A 393 40.67 5.00 15.25
N ARG A 394 39.59 4.22 15.20
CA ARG A 394 38.57 4.29 14.14
C ARG A 394 37.36 5.08 14.62
N THR A 395 36.83 5.90 13.74
CA THR A 395 35.60 6.60 14.03
C THR A 395 34.40 5.62 13.91
N VAL A 396 33.63 5.52 14.99
CA VAL A 396 32.44 4.66 15.08
C VAL A 396 31.22 5.56 15.08
N ALA A 397 30.24 5.23 14.24
CA ALA A 397 28.95 5.91 14.26
C ALA A 397 28.05 5.27 15.32
N GLY A 398 27.33 6.08 16.09
CA GLY A 398 26.41 5.64 17.14
C GLY A 398 25.16 6.50 17.22
N GLY A 399 24.25 6.12 18.09
CA GLY A 399 22.98 6.80 18.34
C GLY A 399 21.77 6.07 17.77
N PHE A 400 20.59 6.55 18.11
CA PHE A 400 19.31 5.90 17.81
C PHE A 400 19.14 5.52 16.33
N VAL A 401 19.51 6.41 15.40
CA VAL A 401 19.38 6.18 13.96
C VAL A 401 20.23 5.01 13.49
N ILE A 402 21.47 4.94 13.98
CA ILE A 402 22.40 3.85 13.65
C ILE A 402 21.92 2.52 14.23
N GLU A 403 21.47 2.53 15.48
CA GLU A 403 20.93 1.32 16.15
C GLU A 403 19.70 0.78 15.43
N VAL A 404 18.79 1.66 14.96
CA VAL A 404 17.61 1.24 14.18
C VAL A 404 18.03 0.61 12.86
N PHE A 405 18.98 1.21 12.13
CA PHE A 405 19.49 0.66 10.89
C PHE A 405 20.13 -0.72 11.10
N GLU A 406 21.01 -0.85 12.08
CA GLU A 406 21.66 -2.13 12.39
C GLU A 406 20.66 -3.19 12.84
N ALA A 407 19.67 -2.82 13.66
CA ALA A 407 18.61 -3.74 14.07
C ALA A 407 17.79 -4.21 12.85
N ALA A 408 17.47 -3.30 11.93
CA ALA A 408 16.77 -3.64 10.70
C ALA A 408 17.60 -4.58 9.81
N VAL A 409 18.90 -4.33 9.66
CA VAL A 409 19.80 -5.19 8.89
C VAL A 409 19.94 -6.58 9.54
N ARG A 410 20.00 -6.67 10.87
CA ARG A 410 20.05 -7.97 11.60
C ARG A 410 18.78 -8.81 11.41
N LEU A 411 17.64 -8.18 11.16
CA LEU A 411 16.36 -8.85 10.90
C LEU A 411 16.22 -9.36 9.46
N LEU A 412 17.13 -8.99 8.56
CA LEU A 412 17.11 -9.51 7.19
C LEU A 412 17.41 -11.02 7.20
N PRO A 413 16.76 -11.81 6.35
CA PRO A 413 16.99 -13.26 6.25
C PRO A 413 18.33 -13.62 5.59
N TYR A 414 19.19 -12.66 5.32
CA TYR A 414 20.50 -12.80 4.67
C TYR A 414 21.49 -11.79 5.27
N ALA A 415 22.78 -12.08 5.21
CA ALA A 415 23.83 -11.17 5.62
C ALA A 415 24.00 -10.05 4.57
N LEU A 416 23.87 -8.81 5.01
CA LEU A 416 24.11 -7.63 4.17
C LEU A 416 25.42 -6.97 4.66
N PRO A 417 26.57 -7.22 4.00
CA PRO A 417 27.82 -6.61 4.38
C PRO A 417 27.82 -5.13 3.99
N PHE A 418 28.07 -4.26 4.96
CA PHE A 418 28.17 -2.82 4.76
C PHE A 418 29.33 -2.23 5.53
N GLU A 419 29.77 -1.03 5.15
CA GLU A 419 30.68 -0.21 5.93
C GLU A 419 30.22 1.24 5.92
N TYR A 420 30.40 1.89 7.06
CA TYR A 420 30.04 3.30 7.18
C TYR A 420 31.13 4.18 6.58
N VAL A 421 30.70 5.08 5.69
CA VAL A 421 31.52 6.15 5.13
C VAL A 421 31.14 7.46 5.80
N LEU A 422 32.06 8.00 6.59
CA LEU A 422 31.83 9.23 7.31
C LEU A 422 31.92 10.41 6.34
N VAL A 423 30.82 11.10 6.18
CA VAL A 423 30.75 12.29 5.35
C VAL A 423 30.73 13.49 6.31
N GLY A 424 31.59 14.47 6.07
CA GLY A 424 31.64 15.67 6.90
C GLY A 424 30.31 16.42 6.93
N SER A 425 30.21 17.47 7.75
CA SER A 425 29.01 18.29 7.86
C SER A 425 28.59 18.85 6.50
N MET A 426 27.50 18.37 5.94
CA MET A 426 26.90 18.81 4.69
C MET A 426 25.38 18.92 4.80
N ARG A 427 24.76 19.53 3.79
CA ARG A 427 23.30 19.61 3.69
C ARG A 427 22.73 18.22 3.35
N TYR A 428 21.58 17.87 3.96
CA TYR A 428 20.85 16.63 3.64
C TYR A 428 20.51 16.48 2.16
N ASP A 429 20.12 17.57 1.50
CA ASP A 429 19.79 17.55 0.07
C ASP A 429 21.03 17.15 -0.77
N THR A 430 22.21 17.68 -0.43
CA THR A 430 23.46 17.32 -1.10
C THR A 430 23.83 15.86 -0.86
N LEU A 431 23.61 15.33 0.36
CA LEU A 431 23.83 13.91 0.65
C LEU A 431 22.94 13.03 -0.21
N VAL A 432 21.63 13.33 -0.27
CA VAL A 432 20.65 12.60 -1.08
C VAL A 432 21.02 12.64 -2.57
N GLU A 433 21.43 13.80 -3.10
CA GLU A 433 21.91 13.91 -4.49
C GLU A 433 23.13 13.05 -4.78
N ARG A 434 24.09 12.94 -3.83
CA ARG A 434 25.28 12.10 -3.98
C ARG A 434 24.95 10.61 -3.99
N VAL A 435 23.97 10.18 -3.16
CA VAL A 435 23.43 8.82 -3.22
C VAL A 435 22.75 8.58 -4.58
N GLY A 436 21.92 9.51 -5.04
CA GLY A 436 21.27 9.42 -6.35
C GLY A 436 22.24 9.37 -7.55
N LYS A 437 23.43 9.92 -7.40
CA LYS A 437 24.54 9.82 -8.37
C LYS A 437 25.35 8.52 -8.27
N GLY A 438 25.06 7.67 -7.28
CA GLY A 438 25.75 6.41 -7.08
C GLY A 438 27.12 6.53 -6.40
N GLU A 439 27.42 7.67 -5.74
CA GLU A 439 28.66 7.81 -4.97
C GLU A 439 28.63 6.94 -3.69
N PHE A 440 27.45 6.72 -3.15
CA PHE A 440 27.16 5.84 -2.02
C PHE A 440 26.00 4.93 -2.37
N ASP A 441 25.97 3.74 -1.80
CA ASP A 441 24.89 2.77 -2.01
C ASP A 441 23.66 3.10 -1.14
N ALA A 442 23.87 3.72 0.03
CA ALA A 442 22.83 4.17 0.93
C ALA A 442 23.30 5.34 1.80
N ALA A 443 22.36 6.03 2.44
CA ALA A 443 22.64 7.00 3.48
C ALA A 443 21.82 6.67 4.74
N VAL A 444 22.49 6.68 5.89
CA VAL A 444 21.88 6.47 7.21
C VAL A 444 22.07 7.73 8.03
N ALA A 445 20.97 8.46 8.18
CA ALA A 445 20.90 9.66 9.00
C ALA A 445 19.41 9.94 9.33
N ASP A 446 19.18 11.00 10.09
CA ASP A 446 17.85 11.54 10.39
C ASP A 446 17.30 12.33 9.19
N ILE A 447 17.16 11.65 8.05
CA ILE A 447 16.76 12.28 6.79
C ILE A 447 15.23 12.32 6.72
N THR A 448 14.67 13.52 6.74
CA THR A 448 13.24 13.71 6.53
C THR A 448 12.85 13.38 5.09
N ILE A 449 11.86 12.53 4.91
CA ILE A 449 11.30 12.17 3.60
C ILE A 449 10.53 13.38 3.06
N THR A 450 10.98 13.92 1.93
CA THR A 450 10.31 15.03 1.25
C THR A 450 10.13 14.70 -0.24
N ALA A 451 9.10 15.26 -0.88
CA ALA A 451 8.82 15.04 -2.30
C ALA A 451 10.01 15.39 -3.21
N ASN A 452 10.78 16.45 -2.85
CA ASN A 452 11.97 16.84 -3.61
C ASN A 452 13.08 15.78 -3.53
N ARG A 453 13.33 15.23 -2.34
CA ARG A 453 14.36 14.20 -2.12
C ARG A 453 14.00 12.87 -2.77
N SER A 454 12.71 12.50 -2.74
CA SER A 454 12.21 11.27 -3.39
C SER A 454 12.30 11.29 -4.92
N GLN A 455 12.64 12.41 -5.54
CA GLN A 455 12.94 12.47 -6.98
C GLN A 455 14.34 11.93 -7.31
N HIS A 456 15.24 11.89 -6.34
CA HIS A 456 16.65 11.52 -6.54
C HIS A 456 16.96 10.11 -6.02
N VAL A 457 16.23 9.65 -5.00
CA VAL A 457 16.46 8.35 -4.32
C VAL A 457 15.15 7.71 -3.89
N ASP A 458 15.17 6.41 -3.67
CA ASP A 458 14.10 5.67 -3.00
C ASP A 458 14.36 5.66 -1.49
N PHE A 459 13.34 6.01 -0.70
CA PHE A 459 13.39 5.92 0.75
C PHE A 459 12.81 4.60 1.25
N THR A 460 13.31 4.14 2.38
CA THR A 460 12.63 3.11 3.16
C THR A 460 11.27 3.63 3.68
N LEU A 461 10.44 2.75 4.22
CA LEU A 461 9.34 3.21 5.06
C LEU A 461 9.88 4.04 6.22
N PRO A 462 9.16 5.07 6.68
CA PRO A 462 9.63 5.89 7.78
C PRO A 462 9.77 5.04 9.05
N TYR A 463 10.95 5.05 9.65
CA TYR A 463 11.20 4.37 10.92
C TYR A 463 10.72 5.20 12.12
N MET A 464 10.47 6.49 11.91
CA MET A 464 9.90 7.39 12.92
C MET A 464 9.03 8.46 12.28
N SER A 465 7.85 8.68 12.85
CA SER A 465 6.96 9.79 12.45
C SER A 465 7.51 11.11 12.99
N SER A 466 7.45 12.16 12.21
CA SER A 466 7.84 13.52 12.60
C SER A 466 6.76 14.53 12.20
N GLY A 467 6.88 15.74 12.68
CA GLY A 467 6.03 16.87 12.37
C GLY A 467 6.73 18.17 12.71
N ILE A 468 6.17 19.28 12.30
CA ILE A 468 6.69 20.61 12.58
C ILE A 468 6.06 21.12 13.87
N SER A 469 6.87 21.56 14.82
CA SER A 469 6.46 22.13 16.09
C SER A 469 7.16 23.45 16.35
N MET A 470 6.71 24.16 17.35
CA MET A 470 7.27 25.45 17.77
C MET A 470 7.58 25.40 19.26
N VAL A 471 8.72 25.92 19.65
CA VAL A 471 9.08 26.16 21.05
C VAL A 471 9.15 27.67 21.28
N VAL A 472 8.53 28.11 22.37
CA VAL A 472 8.45 29.52 22.77
C VAL A 472 8.82 29.67 24.22
N PRO A 473 9.33 30.89 24.63
CA PRO A 473 9.56 31.18 26.02
C PRO A 473 8.24 31.34 26.78
N MET A 474 8.25 30.89 28.04
CA MET A 474 7.16 31.16 28.96
C MET A 474 7.38 32.55 29.61
N ARG A 475 6.36 33.37 29.64
CA ARG A 475 6.38 34.69 30.24
C ARG A 475 5.44 34.74 31.44
N ASP A 476 5.94 35.31 32.55
CA ASP A 476 5.10 35.60 33.68
C ASP A 476 4.26 36.87 33.39
N GLN A 477 2.95 36.73 33.34
CA GLN A 477 2.03 37.86 33.07
C GLN A 477 1.75 38.75 34.27
N ARG A 478 2.42 38.53 35.41
CA ARG A 478 2.16 39.33 36.64
C ARG A 478 2.24 40.84 36.43
N SER A 479 3.14 41.32 35.58
CA SER A 479 3.41 42.77 35.46
C SER A 479 2.32 43.56 34.71
N LYS A 480 1.56 42.93 33.82
CA LYS A 480 0.57 43.62 32.98
C LYS A 480 -0.86 43.69 33.54
N ARG A 481 -1.19 42.91 34.58
CA ARG A 481 -2.57 42.78 35.09
C ARG A 481 -2.71 43.11 36.59
N ALA A 482 -1.72 43.77 37.19
CA ALA A 482 -1.65 43.99 38.65
C ALA A 482 -2.82 44.78 39.25
N ALA A 483 -3.40 45.76 38.54
CA ALA A 483 -4.41 46.66 39.09
C ALA A 483 -5.77 46.00 39.42
N TRP A 484 -6.14 44.90 38.75
CA TRP A 484 -7.46 44.25 38.91
C TRP A 484 -7.38 42.82 39.44
N VAL A 485 -6.23 42.38 39.97
CA VAL A 485 -6.02 40.99 40.45
C VAL A 485 -6.95 40.65 41.60
N PHE A 486 -7.30 41.64 42.45
CA PHE A 486 -8.19 41.44 43.60
C PHE A 486 -9.64 41.07 43.21
N LEU A 487 -10.11 41.34 41.99
CA LEU A 487 -11.44 40.94 41.54
C LEU A 487 -11.51 39.53 40.98
N LYS A 488 -10.37 38.92 40.60
CA LYS A 488 -10.29 37.60 39.96
C LYS A 488 -10.59 36.41 40.86
N PRO A 489 -10.32 36.41 42.19
CA PRO A 489 -10.55 35.25 43.06
C PRO A 489 -11.97 34.73 43.04
N LEU A 490 -12.95 35.59 42.80
CA LEU A 490 -14.36 35.22 42.67
C LEU A 490 -14.87 35.53 41.25
N ARG A 491 -15.74 34.69 40.74
CA ARG A 491 -16.44 34.95 39.48
C ARG A 491 -17.37 36.13 39.64
N TYR A 492 -17.64 36.86 38.56
CA TYR A 492 -18.52 38.05 38.59
C TYR A 492 -19.93 37.73 39.12
N ASP A 493 -20.46 36.54 38.81
CA ASP A 493 -21.75 36.05 39.30
C ASP A 493 -21.74 35.98 40.81
N LEU A 494 -20.66 35.47 41.42
CA LEU A 494 -20.52 35.35 42.87
C LEU A 494 -20.36 36.70 43.54
N TRP A 495 -19.71 37.66 42.89
CA TRP A 495 -19.67 39.05 43.37
C TRP A 495 -21.06 39.67 43.40
N LEU A 496 -21.86 39.52 42.34
CA LEU A 496 -23.23 40.04 42.27
C LEU A 496 -24.16 39.38 43.29
N ILE A 497 -24.09 38.05 43.42
CA ILE A 497 -24.87 37.30 44.40
C ILE A 497 -24.47 37.68 45.81
N SER A 498 -23.19 37.79 46.11
CA SER A 498 -22.73 38.24 47.46
C SER A 498 -23.22 39.63 47.80
N PHE A 499 -23.13 40.59 46.89
CA PHE A 499 -23.64 41.91 47.03
C PHE A 499 -25.16 41.93 47.26
N ALA A 500 -25.93 41.17 46.51
CA ALA A 500 -27.38 41.05 46.70
C ALA A 500 -27.74 40.48 48.09
N PHE A 501 -26.99 39.48 48.57
CA PHE A 501 -27.18 38.91 49.88
C PHE A 501 -26.80 39.91 51.03
N PHE A 502 -25.78 40.77 50.85
CA PHE A 502 -25.47 41.83 51.77
C PHE A 502 -26.64 42.80 51.95
N VAL A 503 -27.19 43.26 50.81
CA VAL A 503 -28.36 44.15 50.82
C VAL A 503 -29.59 43.46 51.43
N PHE A 504 -29.81 42.19 51.03
CA PHE A 504 -30.94 41.40 51.53
C PHE A 504 -30.85 41.17 53.03
N THR A 505 -29.67 40.80 53.56
CA THR A 505 -29.48 40.60 55.02
C THR A 505 -29.69 41.91 55.78
N GLY A 506 -29.15 43.03 55.28
CA GLY A 506 -29.39 44.36 55.85
C GLY A 506 -30.87 44.69 55.88
N PHE A 507 -31.61 44.39 54.80
CA PHE A 507 -33.04 44.58 54.70
C PHE A 507 -33.82 43.72 55.71
N VAL A 508 -33.48 42.45 55.88
CA VAL A 508 -34.14 41.54 56.83
C VAL A 508 -33.91 41.99 58.23
N VAL A 509 -32.70 42.41 58.62
CA VAL A 509 -32.40 42.91 59.93
C VAL A 509 -33.15 44.25 60.19
N TRP A 510 -33.14 45.16 59.22
CA TRP A 510 -33.90 46.40 59.30
C TRP A 510 -35.41 46.14 59.49
N ALA A 511 -36.01 45.22 58.74
CA ALA A 511 -37.42 44.88 58.80
C ALA A 511 -37.81 44.33 60.17
N ILE A 512 -36.93 43.57 60.85
CA ILE A 512 -37.16 43.03 62.21
C ILE A 512 -36.94 44.09 63.25
N GLU A 513 -35.87 44.91 63.20
CA GLU A 513 -35.48 45.88 64.22
C GLU A 513 -36.17 47.22 64.11
N HIS A 514 -36.59 47.67 62.95
CA HIS A 514 -37.17 48.96 62.65
C HIS A 514 -38.30 49.38 63.59
N ARG A 515 -39.11 48.43 64.08
CA ARG A 515 -40.21 48.74 65.02
C ARG A 515 -39.75 48.80 66.48
N SER A 516 -38.70 48.11 66.86
CA SER A 516 -38.28 47.90 68.24
C SER A 516 -37.02 48.67 68.65
N ASN A 517 -36.23 49.12 67.68
CA ASN A 517 -34.92 49.70 67.91
C ASN A 517 -34.84 51.11 67.33
N GLU A 518 -34.48 52.06 68.18
CA GLU A 518 -34.40 53.49 67.84
C GLU A 518 -33.25 53.76 66.82
N GLU A 519 -32.17 52.93 66.83
CA GLU A 519 -31.03 53.08 65.91
C GLU A 519 -31.43 52.81 64.47
N PHE A 520 -32.49 52.05 64.24
CA PHE A 520 -33.00 51.71 62.88
C PHE A 520 -34.20 52.57 62.47
N ARG A 521 -34.56 53.64 63.25
CA ARG A 521 -35.60 54.59 62.95
C ARG A 521 -35.04 55.96 62.51
N GLY A 522 -35.78 56.72 61.73
CA GLY A 522 -35.38 58.01 61.22
C GLY A 522 -35.97 58.32 59.84
N PRO A 523 -35.54 59.38 59.17
CA PRO A 523 -35.99 59.72 57.85
C PRO A 523 -35.52 58.60 56.82
N PRO A 524 -36.22 58.44 55.73
CA PRO A 524 -35.94 57.33 54.77
C PRO A 524 -34.47 57.25 54.32
N SER A 525 -33.80 58.38 54.11
CA SER A 525 -32.37 58.42 53.73
C SER A 525 -31.44 57.84 54.78
N TYR A 526 -31.75 58.13 56.08
CA TYR A 526 -30.99 57.58 57.20
C TYR A 526 -31.20 56.09 57.38
N GLN A 527 -32.44 55.58 57.21
CA GLN A 527 -32.74 54.18 57.28
C GLN A 527 -32.00 53.35 56.15
N ILE A 528 -31.96 53.86 54.90
CA ILE A 528 -31.21 53.23 53.81
C ILE A 528 -29.70 53.25 54.12
N GLY A 529 -29.18 54.37 54.67
CA GLY A 529 -27.78 54.46 55.05
C GLY A 529 -27.40 53.43 56.11
N THR A 530 -28.25 53.33 57.22
CA THR A 530 -28.02 52.35 58.26
C THR A 530 -28.12 50.92 57.79
N LEU A 531 -29.08 50.60 56.88
CA LEU A 531 -29.21 49.30 56.28
C LEU A 531 -27.95 48.88 55.49
N LEU A 532 -27.46 49.74 54.58
CA LEU A 532 -26.27 49.49 53.81
C LEU A 532 -25.02 49.46 54.70
N TYR A 533 -24.91 50.37 55.65
CA TYR A 533 -23.79 50.41 56.58
C TYR A 533 -23.75 49.13 57.45
N PHE A 534 -24.86 48.66 57.95
CA PHE A 534 -24.97 47.43 58.72
C PHE A 534 -24.57 46.21 57.89
N GLY A 535 -25.13 46.09 56.68
CA GLY A 535 -24.75 45.01 55.74
C GLY A 535 -23.26 45.02 55.48
N PHE A 536 -22.64 46.14 55.18
CA PHE A 536 -21.21 46.25 54.91
C PHE A 536 -20.33 46.04 56.17
N SER A 537 -20.72 46.58 57.32
CA SER A 537 -19.98 46.42 58.58
C SER A 537 -19.90 44.99 59.08
N THR A 538 -20.88 44.13 58.70
CA THR A 538 -20.83 42.70 59.02
C THR A 538 -19.73 41.98 58.21
N LEU A 539 -19.33 42.48 57.04
CA LEU A 539 -18.26 41.93 56.27
C LEU A 539 -16.89 42.00 56.97
N VAL A 540 -16.68 43.10 57.73
CA VAL A 540 -15.42 43.32 58.44
C VAL A 540 -15.57 43.05 59.96
N PHE A 541 -16.64 42.41 60.38
CA PHE A 541 -16.96 42.10 61.77
C PHE A 541 -16.96 43.36 62.74
N ALA A 542 -17.24 44.54 62.18
CA ALA A 542 -17.15 45.82 62.92
C ALA A 542 -18.52 46.45 63.10
N HIS A 543 -19.57 45.67 63.29
CA HIS A 543 -20.92 46.19 63.57
C HIS A 543 -20.97 46.80 64.97
N ARG A 544 -21.50 48.02 65.09
CA ARG A 544 -21.63 48.80 66.36
C ARG A 544 -23.06 48.86 66.84
N GLU A 545 -24.01 48.56 65.99
CA GLU A 545 -25.43 48.65 66.29
C GLU A 545 -25.86 47.54 67.24
N ASN A 546 -26.58 47.94 68.36
CA ASN A 546 -27.09 46.97 69.33
C ASN A 546 -28.38 46.33 68.83
N LEU A 547 -28.38 45.03 68.54
CA LEU A 547 -29.58 44.29 68.16
C LEU A 547 -30.42 43.96 69.42
N LYS A 548 -31.69 44.37 69.40
CA LYS A 548 -32.61 44.09 70.51
C LYS A 548 -33.37 42.80 70.37
N SER A 549 -33.65 42.37 69.10
CA SER A 549 -34.42 41.16 68.82
C SER A 549 -33.52 39.92 68.80
N ASN A 550 -33.96 38.82 69.39
CA ASN A 550 -33.27 37.53 69.32
C ASN A 550 -33.31 36.95 67.93
N LEU A 551 -34.35 37.24 67.11
CA LEU A 551 -34.47 36.80 65.74
C LEU A 551 -33.41 37.46 64.82
N SER A 552 -33.21 38.80 65.01
CA SER A 552 -32.15 39.53 64.28
C SER A 552 -30.76 38.97 64.63
N ARG A 553 -30.52 38.67 65.93
CA ARG A 553 -29.26 38.04 66.35
C ARG A 553 -29.04 36.71 65.70
N PHE A 554 -30.05 35.85 65.56
CA PHE A 554 -29.95 34.58 64.89
C PHE A 554 -29.61 34.74 63.36
N VAL A 555 -30.34 35.67 62.70
CA VAL A 555 -30.04 35.94 61.25
C VAL A 555 -28.61 36.43 61.09
N VAL A 556 -28.13 37.32 61.97
CA VAL A 556 -26.75 37.81 61.88
C VAL A 556 -25.72 36.71 62.14
N VAL A 557 -25.97 35.79 63.11
CA VAL A 557 -25.05 34.65 63.35
C VAL A 557 -24.93 33.79 62.14
N VAL A 558 -26.03 33.41 61.46
CA VAL A 558 -26.02 32.62 60.23
C VAL A 558 -25.30 33.41 59.16
N TRP A 559 -25.57 34.70 59.00
CA TRP A 559 -24.95 35.55 58.00
C TRP A 559 -23.42 35.69 58.23
N VAL A 560 -22.98 35.94 59.46
CA VAL A 560 -21.56 36.01 59.77
C VAL A 560 -20.83 34.72 59.48
N PHE A 561 -21.47 33.57 59.70
CA PHE A 561 -20.89 32.29 59.33
C PHE A 561 -20.68 32.16 57.79
N VAL A 562 -21.66 32.59 56.98
CA VAL A 562 -21.54 32.64 55.53
C VAL A 562 -20.41 33.59 55.08
N VAL A 563 -20.36 34.79 55.71
CA VAL A 563 -19.31 35.78 55.45
C VAL A 563 -17.92 35.23 55.79
N LEU A 564 -17.77 34.48 56.88
CA LEU A 564 -16.53 33.86 57.29
C LEU A 564 -16.03 32.88 56.25
N ILE A 565 -16.92 32.01 55.68
CA ILE A 565 -16.58 31.08 54.62
C ILE A 565 -16.16 31.84 53.35
N LEU A 566 -16.94 32.88 53.00
CA LEU A 566 -16.66 33.69 51.80
C LEU A 566 -15.28 34.36 51.91
N GLN A 567 -14.99 34.98 53.06
CA GLN A 567 -13.72 35.64 53.29
C GLN A 567 -12.54 34.71 53.33
N SER A 568 -12.69 33.52 53.95
CA SER A 568 -11.66 32.49 53.97
C SER A 568 -11.38 31.95 52.56
N SER A 569 -12.42 31.68 51.77
CA SER A 569 -12.31 31.22 50.40
C SER A 569 -11.67 32.26 49.47
N TYR A 570 -12.06 33.54 49.64
CA TYR A 570 -11.45 34.66 48.90
C TYR A 570 -9.96 34.80 49.23
N THR A 571 -9.59 34.77 50.51
CA THR A 571 -8.19 34.89 50.94
C THR A 571 -7.35 33.73 50.43
N ALA A 572 -7.85 32.48 50.54
CA ALA A 572 -7.18 31.29 50.02
C ALA A 572 -6.96 31.36 48.51
N SER A 573 -8.00 31.73 47.76
CA SER A 573 -7.94 31.87 46.30
C SER A 573 -6.98 32.99 45.86
N LEU A 574 -7.03 34.15 46.51
CA LEU A 574 -6.14 35.28 46.24
C LEU A 574 -4.69 34.91 46.56
N THR A 575 -4.43 34.26 47.68
CA THR A 575 -3.08 33.79 48.06
C THR A 575 -2.55 32.79 47.05
N SER A 576 -3.36 31.80 46.64
CA SER A 576 -2.98 30.83 45.62
C SER A 576 -2.64 31.51 44.30
N MET A 577 -3.43 32.48 43.84
CA MET A 577 -3.15 33.22 42.60
C MET A 577 -1.90 34.10 42.67
N LEU A 578 -1.56 34.59 43.85
CA LEU A 578 -0.38 35.42 44.04
C LEU A 578 0.91 34.62 44.28
N THR A 579 0.82 33.41 44.82
CA THR A 579 1.98 32.55 45.09
C THR A 579 2.35 31.67 43.93
N VAL A 580 1.38 31.11 43.17
CA VAL A 580 1.65 30.24 42.04
C VAL A 580 2.00 31.08 40.80
N PRO A 581 3.18 30.87 40.16
CA PRO A 581 3.51 31.55 38.92
C PRO A 581 2.57 31.11 37.80
N GLN A 582 1.86 32.05 37.20
CA GLN A 582 1.06 31.82 35.99
C GLN A 582 1.94 32.06 34.77
N LEU A 583 2.66 31.01 34.37
CA LEU A 583 3.45 31.02 33.15
C LEU A 583 2.54 30.78 31.95
N GLU A 584 2.48 31.72 31.04
CA GLU A 584 1.77 31.56 29.75
C GLU A 584 2.79 31.59 28.61
N PRO A 585 2.56 30.80 27.53
CA PRO A 585 3.42 30.87 26.35
C PRO A 585 3.43 32.29 25.77
N ALA A 586 4.59 32.79 25.37
CA ALA A 586 4.71 34.12 24.76
C ALA A 586 3.92 34.27 23.45
N ILE A 587 3.74 33.19 22.73
CA ILE A 587 3.00 33.07 21.47
C ILE A 587 2.03 31.89 21.66
N GLY A 588 0.73 32.09 21.41
CA GLY A 588 -0.32 31.12 21.78
C GLY A 588 -0.53 30.02 20.73
N ASP A 589 -0.31 30.30 19.48
CA ASP A 589 -0.47 29.34 18.36
C ASP A 589 0.48 29.62 17.21
N PHE A 590 0.57 28.65 16.29
CA PHE A 590 1.45 28.75 15.13
C PHE A 590 1.02 29.87 14.15
N ALA A 591 -0.29 30.12 14.02
CA ALA A 591 -0.82 31.15 13.13
C ALA A 591 -0.48 32.57 13.58
N SER A 592 -0.30 32.78 14.89
CA SER A 592 0.07 34.07 15.47
C SER A 592 1.52 34.52 15.13
N LEU A 593 2.35 33.62 14.59
CA LEU A 593 3.67 33.98 14.09
C LEU A 593 3.64 34.90 12.85
N TRP A 594 2.64 34.74 11.97
CA TRP A 594 2.59 35.49 10.69
C TRP A 594 2.41 36.98 10.87
N PRO A 595 1.41 37.47 11.61
CA PRO A 595 1.21 38.90 11.81
C PRO A 595 2.26 39.53 12.75
N GLY A 596 3.01 38.71 13.52
CA GLY A 596 4.03 39.19 14.45
C GLY A 596 5.25 39.81 13.76
N THR A 597 6.08 40.47 14.55
CA THR A 597 7.38 41.05 14.10
C THR A 597 8.58 40.21 14.57
N ASP A 598 8.34 39.20 15.40
CA ASP A 598 9.39 38.40 16.01
C ASP A 598 10.17 37.58 14.98
N LYS A 599 11.45 37.46 15.21
CA LYS A 599 12.32 36.58 14.43
C LYS A 599 12.16 35.13 14.89
N VAL A 600 12.27 34.20 13.99
CA VAL A 600 12.13 32.76 14.23
C VAL A 600 13.46 32.06 14.00
N GLY A 601 13.89 31.30 14.99
CA GLY A 601 15.07 30.43 14.89
C GLY A 601 14.73 29.14 14.15
N ILE A 602 15.59 28.73 13.22
CA ILE A 602 15.53 27.47 12.50
C ILE A 602 16.90 26.77 12.51
N MET A 603 16.94 25.47 12.44
CA MET A 603 18.20 24.74 12.31
C MET A 603 18.86 25.05 10.95
N ASN A 604 20.16 25.32 10.99
CA ASN A 604 20.94 25.49 9.77
C ASN A 604 20.99 24.14 9.00
N ASN A 605 20.93 24.20 7.67
CA ASN A 605 20.90 23.03 6.78
C ASN A 605 19.62 22.17 6.85
N SER A 606 18.60 22.58 7.60
CA SER A 606 17.27 21.96 7.61
C SER A 606 16.43 22.40 6.42
N PHE A 607 15.51 21.54 5.98
CA PHE A 607 14.49 21.88 4.97
C PHE A 607 13.48 22.93 5.48
N MET A 608 13.50 23.25 6.78
CA MET A 608 12.57 24.19 7.42
C MET A 608 12.58 25.57 6.79
N ARG A 609 13.74 26.06 6.31
CA ARG A 609 13.81 27.33 5.60
C ARG A 609 12.90 27.32 4.37
N GLU A 610 12.99 26.27 3.56
CA GLU A 610 12.19 26.13 2.34
C GLU A 610 10.70 25.92 2.68
N ALA A 611 10.40 25.08 3.67
CA ALA A 611 9.05 24.83 4.13
C ALA A 611 8.36 26.10 4.63
N MET A 612 9.02 26.89 5.48
CA MET A 612 8.49 28.17 5.98
C MET A 612 8.31 29.21 4.87
N THR A 613 9.25 29.26 3.91
CA THR A 613 9.16 30.18 2.77
C THR A 613 7.99 29.83 1.85
N LYS A 614 7.76 28.54 1.58
CA LYS A 614 6.62 28.06 0.78
C LYS A 614 5.26 28.38 1.42
N THR A 615 5.19 28.47 2.76
CA THR A 615 3.99 28.89 3.47
C THR A 615 3.82 30.42 3.56
N GLY A 616 4.69 31.18 2.88
CA GLY A 616 4.62 32.63 2.84
C GLY A 616 5.30 33.36 4.00
N PHE A 617 6.09 32.66 4.83
CA PHE A 617 6.82 33.29 5.93
C PHE A 617 8.02 34.12 5.42
N PRO A 618 8.20 35.38 5.85
CA PRO A 618 9.25 36.25 5.35
C PRO A 618 10.67 35.73 5.68
N GLN A 619 11.51 35.53 4.67
CA GLN A 619 12.86 34.99 4.84
C GLN A 619 13.76 35.82 5.75
N TYR A 620 13.60 37.16 5.77
CA TYR A 620 14.42 38.07 6.61
C TYR A 620 14.18 37.88 8.11
N ARG A 621 13.08 37.24 8.49
CA ARG A 621 12.74 36.90 9.89
C ARG A 621 13.31 35.55 10.31
N LEU A 622 13.73 34.68 9.38
CA LEU A 622 14.30 33.37 9.68
C LEU A 622 15.79 33.53 10.05
N ARG A 623 16.15 33.03 11.21
CA ARG A 623 17.54 33.03 11.73
C ARG A 623 18.04 31.59 11.86
N PRO A 624 19.07 31.21 11.07
CA PRO A 624 19.67 29.87 11.20
C PRO A 624 20.62 29.80 12.36
N TYR A 625 20.55 28.71 13.11
CA TYR A 625 21.46 28.35 14.20
C TYR A 625 22.04 26.95 13.97
N GLN A 626 23.21 26.65 14.57
CA GLN A 626 23.89 25.37 14.38
C GLN A 626 23.83 24.47 15.63
N ALA A 627 23.67 25.06 16.81
CA ALA A 627 23.74 24.37 18.08
C ALA A 627 22.52 24.66 18.98
N THR A 628 22.14 23.69 19.78
CA THR A 628 21.04 23.79 20.76
C THR A 628 21.29 24.92 21.79
N GLN A 629 22.53 25.09 22.24
CA GLN A 629 22.89 26.16 23.15
C GLN A 629 22.65 27.54 22.55
N SER A 630 22.97 27.72 21.26
CA SER A 630 22.74 28.99 20.55
C SER A 630 21.26 29.36 20.46
N PHE A 631 20.37 28.36 20.32
CA PHE A 631 18.92 28.57 20.40
C PHE A 631 18.49 29.02 21.79
N HIS A 632 19.00 28.37 22.82
CA HIS A 632 18.71 28.71 24.23
C HIS A 632 19.06 30.18 24.52
N GLU A 633 20.29 30.58 24.21
CA GLU A 633 20.75 31.96 24.39
C GLU A 633 19.93 32.98 23.62
N ALA A 634 19.60 32.66 22.36
CA ALA A 634 18.83 33.55 21.50
C ALA A 634 17.36 33.74 21.97
N LEU A 635 16.75 32.70 22.54
CA LEU A 635 15.41 32.81 23.16
C LEU A 635 15.44 33.62 24.46
N LEU A 636 16.45 33.36 25.33
CA LEU A 636 16.61 34.12 26.60
C LEU A 636 16.86 35.61 26.37
N ASN A 637 17.73 35.93 25.41
CA ASN A 637 18.07 37.31 25.06
C ASN A 637 17.00 38.01 24.25
N GLY A 638 15.89 37.30 23.88
CA GLY A 638 14.84 37.86 23.06
C GLY A 638 15.25 38.18 21.62
N THR A 639 16.37 37.65 21.14
CA THR A 639 16.82 37.82 19.73
C THR A 639 15.87 37.13 18.77
N ILE A 640 15.26 36.01 19.20
CA ILE A 640 14.19 35.27 18.51
C ILE A 640 13.02 35.10 19.45
N GLY A 641 11.80 35.12 18.91
CA GLY A 641 10.56 34.92 19.67
C GLY A 641 10.12 33.45 19.75
N ALA A 642 10.58 32.65 18.82
CA ALA A 642 10.25 31.21 18.73
C ALA A 642 11.35 30.43 17.99
N ILE A 643 11.41 29.12 18.25
CA ILE A 643 12.13 28.14 17.42
C ILE A 643 11.09 27.31 16.70
N VAL A 644 11.26 27.11 15.39
CA VAL A 644 10.43 26.23 14.58
C VAL A 644 11.33 25.16 13.96
N ASP A 645 11.08 23.92 14.29
CA ASP A 645 11.80 22.77 13.75
C ASP A 645 10.97 21.49 13.85
N GLU A 646 11.56 20.36 13.47
CA GLU A 646 10.91 19.07 13.65
C GLU A 646 10.76 18.70 15.12
N THR A 647 9.62 18.07 15.42
CA THR A 647 9.19 17.75 16.79
C THR A 647 10.25 17.00 17.60
N LEU A 648 11.03 16.11 16.95
CA LEU A 648 12.07 15.34 17.63
C LEU A 648 13.15 16.25 18.21
N TYR A 649 13.69 17.15 17.39
CA TYR A 649 14.76 18.09 17.82
C TYR A 649 14.30 19.03 18.92
N LEU A 650 13.07 19.52 18.79
CA LEU A 650 12.50 20.40 19.80
C LEU A 650 12.23 19.70 21.13
N ARG A 651 11.88 18.40 21.11
CA ARG A 651 11.75 17.61 22.34
C ARG A 651 13.11 17.39 23.02
N LEU A 652 14.17 17.14 22.25
CA LEU A 652 15.52 17.06 22.81
C LEU A 652 15.96 18.38 23.40
N PHE A 653 15.70 19.50 22.73
CA PHE A 653 15.94 20.83 23.27
C PHE A 653 15.21 21.05 24.59
N LEU A 654 13.91 20.72 24.66
CA LEU A 654 13.13 20.86 25.87
C LEU A 654 13.57 19.91 26.99
N ASN A 655 14.09 18.72 26.66
CA ASN A 655 14.63 17.83 27.68
C ASN A 655 15.83 18.45 28.43
N SER A 656 16.59 19.29 27.73
CA SER A 656 17.73 20.00 28.32
C SER A 656 17.35 21.36 28.95
N TYR A 657 16.25 22.00 28.51
CA TYR A 657 15.88 23.38 28.86
C TYR A 657 14.38 23.54 29.17
N CYS A 658 13.80 22.64 29.98
CA CYS A 658 12.36 22.59 30.23
C CYS A 658 11.78 23.75 31.08
N ASP A 659 12.62 24.41 31.90
CA ASP A 659 12.12 25.35 32.93
C ASP A 659 11.53 26.63 32.36
N ASN A 660 12.01 27.12 31.23
CA ASN A 660 11.68 28.43 30.68
C ASN A 660 10.92 28.39 29.36
N PHE A 661 10.75 27.22 28.78
CA PHE A 661 10.22 27.04 27.43
C PHE A 661 9.10 26.01 27.40
N THR A 662 8.20 26.17 26.44
CA THR A 662 7.14 25.20 26.18
C THR A 662 6.96 24.95 24.69
N GLN A 663 6.55 23.73 24.37
CA GLN A 663 6.20 23.35 23.01
C GLN A 663 4.74 23.71 22.74
N ILE A 664 4.52 24.41 21.65
CA ILE A 664 3.18 24.69 21.13
C ILE A 664 2.88 23.76 19.98
N ALA A 665 1.61 23.45 19.84
CA ALA A 665 0.99 22.46 18.98
C ALA A 665 1.74 22.14 17.68
N GLN A 666 1.73 20.86 17.37
CA GLN A 666 2.22 20.27 16.13
C GLN A 666 1.39 20.78 14.95
N SER A 667 2.02 21.52 14.04
CA SER A 667 1.48 21.82 12.72
C SER A 667 1.97 20.71 11.78
N ASN A 668 1.16 20.25 10.89
CA ASN A 668 1.43 19.31 9.80
C ASN A 668 2.43 18.16 10.07
N LYS A 669 2.01 16.93 9.80
CA LYS A 669 2.91 15.77 9.78
C LYS A 669 3.86 15.89 8.59
N THR A 670 5.13 15.61 8.81
CA THR A 670 6.13 15.41 7.74
C THR A 670 6.08 13.94 7.26
N GLY A 671 6.81 13.61 6.19
CA GLY A 671 6.96 12.23 5.74
C GLY A 671 7.65 11.29 6.73
N GLY A 672 8.12 11.80 7.85
CA GLY A 672 8.92 11.06 8.83
C GLY A 672 10.38 10.95 8.41
N PHE A 673 11.18 10.19 9.19
CA PHE A 673 12.57 9.91 8.89
C PHE A 673 12.71 8.54 8.23
N GLY A 674 13.47 8.47 7.11
CA GLY A 674 13.77 7.25 6.36
C GLY A 674 15.24 7.14 5.98
N PHE A 675 15.66 5.95 5.63
CA PHE A 675 16.98 5.65 5.08
C PHE A 675 16.95 5.66 3.57
#